data_5bb78301169adfb77bff026c344db7fc
#
_entry.id   5bb78301169adfb77bff026c344db7fc
#
_cell.length_a   1.000
_cell.length_b   1.000
_cell.length_c   1.000
_cell.angle_alpha   90.00
_cell.angle_beta   90.00
_cell.angle_gamma   90.00
#
_symmetry.space_group_name_H-M   'P 1'
#
loop_
_entity.id
_entity.type
_entity.pdbx_description
1 polymer ?
#
loop_
_entity_poly.entity_id
_entity_poly.type
_entity_poly.pdbx_seq_one_letter_code
_entity_poly.pdbx_strand_id
1 'polypeptide(L)'
;MFKILKKMFDNEYKELYRFSKLADQIDALDEEMSKLSDKKLASYTDKFKKRLEDGETLEDILVEAFAVAREAAYRCVGMKPFYCQLLGGLAIHYGNIAEMKTGEGKTLTCVLPAYLNALTGKGVHIVTVNEFLSTRDSEWMGSIFRFLGLSVGLNLRELSFKEKQDAYNCDILYSTNNELGFDYLRDNMVVKRENRVQRPLNYCIVDEVDSILIDEARTPLIISGGVMQSANLYTDADRFVKSLKENEDYIMDEKSKAVSLTDEGSRKAEEHFHLDNLYNINNTALVHHINQALKANYAMSLDVDYVVQDGEVVIVDQFTGRLMKGRAFSDGLHQAIEAKEGVKIQQETKTLATITFQNYFRMYHKLSGMTGTAKTEEEEFRNIYNMFVIQIPTNKPVIREDATDLLYPGKEGKYNAIVREIERRHADGQPVLVGTIAIETSELLSKMLTKKKIPHEVLNAKNHVREAEIIAHAGEKGAVTIATNMAGRGTDIKLGEGVKELGGLCVIGSERHESRRIDNQLRGRSGRQGDPGFTQFFVSFEDELLVRFGSDRYRGMLANLGFTGDQAIQNKMFSKTVESAQRKVEGNNFDIRKQLLNYDDVMNNQREIIYAKRNEILDNESIHDTVLNGFRDYISDIVNSHLVESTKLKEEDYSEILEAANENLLRKYRINLSEINGKHPDEVIDTIYNNVTRDYEEKLEDIPEEVRDEFEKAVSLRVIDNYWMEHISTMSHLRDGIGLRGYANTSPLQAYTMEGYQLFDEMIARINKDISIYLLKSEIRQNLERKQVAKKAITNDSKDHAKVQKKSTRVGRNDPCPCGSGKKYKNCCGK
;
A
#
# COMPACT_ATOMS: atom_id res chain seq x y z
N MET A 1 25.97 -37.45 9.38
CA MET A 1 26.65 -36.43 10.20
C MET A 1 26.42 -35.01 9.64
N PHE A 2 26.71 -34.73 8.38
CA PHE A 2 26.46 -33.37 7.78
C PHE A 2 24.98 -32.88 7.86
N LYS A 3 23.99 -33.74 7.66
CA LYS A 3 22.58 -33.39 7.78
C LYS A 3 22.14 -33.05 9.23
N ILE A 4 22.77 -33.69 10.22
CA ILE A 4 22.49 -33.46 11.65
C ILE A 4 23.15 -32.15 12.09
N LEU A 5 24.40 -31.89 11.67
CA LEU A 5 25.08 -30.64 11.93
C LEU A 5 24.39 -29.45 11.28
N LYS A 6 23.89 -29.58 10.02
CA LYS A 6 23.12 -28.54 9.35
C LYS A 6 21.85 -28.18 10.11
N LYS A 7 21.14 -29.18 10.67
CA LYS A 7 19.95 -28.96 11.52
C LYS A 7 20.27 -28.25 12.84
N MET A 8 21.44 -28.45 13.43
CA MET A 8 21.84 -27.76 14.67
C MET A 8 22.16 -26.28 14.48
N PHE A 9 22.51 -25.86 13.27
CA PHE A 9 22.80 -24.45 12.92
C PHE A 9 21.63 -23.76 12.21
N ASP A 10 20.53 -24.47 11.93
CA ASP A 10 19.35 -23.94 11.29
C ASP A 10 18.43 -23.28 12.33
N ASN A 11 18.31 -21.97 12.27
CA ASN A 11 17.47 -21.20 13.19
C ASN A 11 16.00 -21.62 13.10
N GLU A 12 15.49 -21.92 11.91
CA GLU A 12 14.13 -22.40 11.71
C GLU A 12 13.86 -23.69 12.48
N TYR A 13 14.79 -24.62 12.45
CA TYR A 13 14.68 -25.87 13.18
C TYR A 13 14.68 -25.67 14.71
N LYS A 14 15.51 -24.73 15.20
CA LYS A 14 15.56 -24.40 16.64
C LYS A 14 14.24 -23.80 17.12
N GLU A 15 13.69 -22.88 16.35
CA GLU A 15 12.41 -22.24 16.67
C GLU A 15 11.27 -23.27 16.61
N LEU A 16 11.18 -24.09 15.57
CA LEU A 16 10.19 -25.17 15.51
C LEU A 16 10.30 -26.14 16.68
N TYR A 17 11.50 -26.47 17.11
CA TYR A 17 11.70 -27.32 18.29
C TYR A 17 11.26 -26.65 19.59
N ARG A 18 11.48 -25.34 19.73
CA ARG A 18 10.97 -24.55 20.85
C ARG A 18 9.45 -24.54 20.83
N PHE A 19 8.85 -24.26 19.67
CA PHE A 19 7.40 -24.25 19.50
C PHE A 19 6.77 -25.60 19.75
N SER A 20 7.42 -26.70 19.34
CA SER A 20 6.87 -28.06 19.62
C SER A 20 6.75 -28.34 21.12
N LYS A 21 7.71 -27.90 21.93
CA LYS A 21 7.63 -28.07 23.40
C LYS A 21 6.46 -27.28 23.99
N LEU A 22 6.21 -26.06 23.51
CA LEU A 22 5.08 -25.26 23.95
C LEU A 22 3.76 -25.88 23.46
N ALA A 23 3.71 -26.34 22.21
CA ALA A 23 2.53 -26.99 21.65
C ALA A 23 2.19 -28.29 22.41
N ASP A 24 3.18 -29.08 22.84
CA ASP A 24 3.00 -30.27 23.67
C ASP A 24 2.37 -29.90 25.03
N GLN A 25 2.78 -28.80 25.65
CA GLN A 25 2.20 -28.29 26.89
C GLN A 25 0.77 -27.79 26.68
N ILE A 26 0.47 -27.11 25.59
CA ILE A 26 -0.89 -26.67 25.25
C ILE A 26 -1.80 -27.89 25.03
N ASP A 27 -1.31 -28.89 24.28
CA ASP A 27 -2.06 -30.11 23.99
C ASP A 27 -2.37 -30.93 25.29
N ALA A 28 -1.45 -30.93 26.24
CA ALA A 28 -1.64 -31.57 27.54
C ALA A 28 -2.79 -30.95 28.37
N LEU A 29 -3.12 -29.67 28.17
CA LEU A 29 -4.25 -29.01 28.86
C LEU A 29 -5.61 -29.27 28.21
N ASP A 30 -5.67 -29.94 27.08
CA ASP A 30 -6.86 -30.13 26.28
C ASP A 30 -8.00 -30.79 27.05
N GLU A 31 -7.68 -31.85 27.78
CA GLU A 31 -8.68 -32.58 28.60
C GLU A 31 -9.22 -31.73 29.77
N GLU A 32 -8.37 -30.91 30.38
CA GLU A 32 -8.77 -30.00 31.44
C GLU A 32 -9.72 -28.92 30.91
N MET A 33 -9.36 -28.26 29.81
CA MET A 33 -10.16 -27.20 29.20
C MET A 33 -11.52 -27.72 28.73
N SER A 34 -11.59 -28.91 28.17
CA SER A 34 -12.81 -29.52 27.67
C SER A 34 -13.86 -29.77 28.77
N LYS A 35 -13.44 -29.98 30.03
CA LYS A 35 -14.30 -30.19 31.20
C LYS A 35 -14.90 -28.92 31.79
N LEU A 36 -14.42 -27.76 31.39
CA LEU A 36 -14.87 -26.46 31.88
C LEU A 36 -16.25 -26.10 31.30
N SER A 37 -17.10 -25.47 32.11
CA SER A 37 -18.33 -24.85 31.59
C SER A 37 -18.01 -23.60 30.78
N ASP A 38 -18.90 -23.20 29.87
CA ASP A 38 -18.72 -22.02 29.03
C ASP A 38 -18.41 -20.77 29.84
N LYS A 39 -19.16 -20.53 30.93
CA LYS A 39 -18.92 -19.40 31.83
C LYS A 39 -17.55 -19.46 32.47
N LYS A 40 -17.07 -20.65 32.84
CA LYS A 40 -15.77 -20.81 33.47
C LYS A 40 -14.64 -20.61 32.44
N LEU A 41 -14.81 -21.11 31.22
CA LEU A 41 -13.86 -20.91 30.12
C LEU A 41 -13.76 -19.44 29.77
N ALA A 42 -14.86 -18.71 29.55
CA ALA A 42 -14.89 -17.29 29.29
C ALA A 42 -14.23 -16.44 30.41
N SER A 43 -14.41 -16.84 31.68
CA SER A 43 -13.84 -16.13 32.84
C SER A 43 -12.30 -16.16 32.90
N TYR A 44 -11.64 -17.00 32.09
CA TYR A 44 -10.17 -16.97 32.00
C TYR A 44 -9.63 -15.67 31.43
N THR A 45 -10.37 -14.99 30.59
CA THR A 45 -9.98 -13.68 30.05
C THR A 45 -9.77 -12.66 31.16
N ASP A 46 -10.69 -12.55 32.10
CA ASP A 46 -10.56 -11.65 33.25
C ASP A 46 -9.41 -12.05 34.17
N LYS A 47 -9.21 -13.36 34.35
CA LYS A 47 -8.07 -13.87 35.14
C LYS A 47 -6.75 -13.52 34.51
N PHE A 48 -6.61 -13.68 33.19
CA PHE A 48 -5.38 -13.34 32.47
C PHE A 48 -5.12 -11.85 32.47
N LYS A 49 -6.13 -11.00 32.23
CA LYS A 49 -6.01 -9.55 32.35
C LYS A 49 -5.50 -9.15 33.74
N LYS A 50 -6.05 -9.73 34.81
CA LYS A 50 -5.61 -9.46 36.15
C LYS A 50 -4.16 -9.92 36.41
N ARG A 51 -3.79 -11.12 35.92
CA ARG A 51 -2.39 -11.61 36.07
C ARG A 51 -1.40 -10.69 35.36
N LEU A 52 -1.76 -10.15 34.20
CA LEU A 52 -0.95 -9.14 33.50
C LEU A 52 -0.87 -7.82 34.28
N GLU A 53 -1.96 -7.37 34.90
CA GLU A 53 -1.97 -6.20 35.79
C GLU A 53 -1.11 -6.42 37.05
N ASP A 54 -1.11 -7.66 37.58
CA ASP A 54 -0.30 -8.09 38.72
C ASP A 54 1.21 -8.25 38.36
N GLY A 55 1.59 -8.07 37.07
CA GLY A 55 2.97 -8.03 36.60
C GLY A 55 3.48 -9.29 35.90
N GLU A 56 2.63 -10.30 35.65
CA GLU A 56 3.00 -11.42 34.80
C GLU A 56 3.15 -10.97 33.33
N THR A 57 3.90 -11.73 32.56
CA THR A 57 4.13 -11.46 31.13
C THR A 57 3.20 -12.30 30.25
N LEU A 58 3.12 -11.95 28.95
CA LEU A 58 2.43 -12.77 27.96
C LEU A 58 2.98 -14.20 27.88
N GLU A 59 4.28 -14.38 28.11
CA GLU A 59 4.93 -15.70 28.13
C GLU A 59 4.41 -16.59 29.27
N ASP A 60 4.17 -16.02 30.45
CA ASP A 60 3.71 -16.77 31.63
C ASP A 60 2.31 -17.32 31.45
N ILE A 61 1.46 -16.63 30.70
CA ILE A 61 0.07 -17.05 30.45
C ILE A 61 -0.13 -17.73 29.07
N LEU A 62 0.89 -17.79 28.21
CA LEU A 62 0.80 -18.23 26.81
C LEU A 62 0.16 -19.61 26.67
N VAL A 63 0.65 -20.60 27.41
CA VAL A 63 0.21 -21.98 27.29
C VAL A 63 -1.26 -22.12 27.66
N GLU A 64 -1.67 -21.51 28.79
CA GLU A 64 -3.05 -21.54 29.25
C GLU A 64 -3.97 -20.77 28.29
N ALA A 65 -3.54 -19.58 27.82
CA ALA A 65 -4.34 -18.75 26.91
C ALA A 65 -4.57 -19.43 25.55
N PHE A 66 -3.54 -20.09 24.99
CA PHE A 66 -3.69 -20.88 23.77
C PHE A 66 -4.63 -22.07 23.96
N ALA A 67 -4.55 -22.76 25.10
CA ALA A 67 -5.45 -23.87 25.40
C ALA A 67 -6.91 -23.39 25.54
N VAL A 68 -7.15 -22.27 26.22
CA VAL A 68 -8.47 -21.63 26.33
C VAL A 68 -9.02 -21.23 24.95
N ALA A 69 -8.22 -20.55 24.12
CA ALA A 69 -8.63 -20.14 22.80
C ALA A 69 -8.91 -21.33 21.86
N ARG A 70 -8.12 -22.42 21.99
CA ARG A 70 -8.31 -23.66 21.23
C ARG A 70 -9.65 -24.34 21.55
N GLU A 71 -10.00 -24.46 22.83
CA GLU A 71 -11.26 -25.01 23.25
C GLU A 71 -12.44 -24.10 22.88
N ALA A 72 -12.29 -22.77 23.03
CA ALA A 72 -13.31 -21.83 22.62
C ALA A 72 -13.59 -21.91 21.12
N ALA A 73 -12.54 -22.05 20.27
CA ALA A 73 -12.70 -22.26 18.86
C ALA A 73 -13.52 -23.52 18.54
N TYR A 74 -13.24 -24.61 19.22
CA TYR A 74 -14.03 -25.84 19.05
C TYR A 74 -15.51 -25.63 19.39
N ARG A 75 -15.82 -24.96 20.50
CA ARG A 75 -17.19 -24.70 20.93
C ARG A 75 -17.98 -23.76 20.03
N CYS A 76 -17.31 -22.68 19.57
CA CYS A 76 -17.99 -21.65 18.79
C CYS A 76 -18.15 -22.00 17.32
N VAL A 77 -17.12 -22.59 16.69
CA VAL A 77 -17.10 -22.86 15.25
C VAL A 77 -17.00 -24.34 14.88
N GLY A 78 -16.98 -25.24 15.85
CA GLY A 78 -16.91 -26.68 15.63
C GLY A 78 -15.55 -27.18 15.13
N MET A 79 -14.53 -26.33 15.13
CA MET A 79 -13.19 -26.65 14.61
C MET A 79 -12.16 -26.52 15.72
N LYS A 80 -11.51 -27.62 16.06
CA LYS A 80 -10.43 -27.64 17.02
C LYS A 80 -9.11 -27.43 16.30
N PRO A 81 -8.31 -26.40 16.65
CA PRO A 81 -7.00 -26.18 16.04
C PRO A 81 -6.10 -27.43 16.14
N PHE A 82 -5.54 -27.82 14.98
CA PHE A 82 -4.60 -28.94 14.91
C PHE A 82 -3.24 -28.58 15.51
N TYR A 83 -2.43 -29.58 15.78
CA TYR A 83 -1.08 -29.39 16.30
C TYR A 83 -0.21 -28.47 15.40
N CYS A 84 -0.29 -28.63 14.08
CA CYS A 84 0.38 -27.71 13.14
C CYS A 84 -0.10 -26.26 13.25
N GLN A 85 -1.37 -26.06 13.59
CA GLN A 85 -1.91 -24.71 13.80
C GLN A 85 -1.46 -24.11 15.14
N LEU A 86 -1.19 -24.93 16.17
CA LEU A 86 -0.52 -24.45 17.38
C LEU A 86 0.88 -23.93 17.06
N LEU A 87 1.65 -24.69 16.27
CA LEU A 87 2.99 -24.26 15.82
C LEU A 87 2.93 -22.96 15.01
N GLY A 88 1.95 -22.84 14.09
CA GLY A 88 1.71 -21.63 13.31
C GLY A 88 1.35 -20.43 14.19
N GLY A 89 0.45 -20.63 15.15
CA GLY A 89 0.05 -19.59 16.12
C GLY A 89 1.22 -19.11 16.97
N LEU A 90 2.10 -20.01 17.41
CA LEU A 90 3.32 -19.67 18.14
C LEU A 90 4.29 -18.87 17.25
N ALA A 91 4.51 -19.28 16.00
CA ALA A 91 5.35 -18.53 15.07
C ALA A 91 4.85 -17.09 14.88
N ILE A 92 3.54 -16.90 14.71
CA ILE A 92 2.89 -15.59 14.60
C ILE A 92 3.03 -14.81 15.91
N HIS A 93 2.84 -15.44 17.07
CA HIS A 93 3.00 -14.76 18.37
C HIS A 93 4.41 -14.20 18.55
N TYR A 94 5.44 -14.92 18.13
CA TYR A 94 6.84 -14.46 18.23
C TYR A 94 7.29 -13.50 17.13
N GLY A 95 6.37 -12.90 16.37
CA GLY A 95 6.69 -11.89 15.37
C GLY A 95 7.29 -12.45 14.07
N ASN A 96 7.02 -13.72 13.78
CA ASN A 96 7.48 -14.38 12.56
C ASN A 96 6.35 -14.53 11.53
N ILE A 97 6.71 -14.98 10.34
CA ILE A 97 5.78 -15.39 9.31
C ILE A 97 5.58 -16.91 9.39
N ALA A 98 4.33 -17.33 9.64
CA ALA A 98 3.97 -18.75 9.55
C ALA A 98 3.68 -19.09 8.07
N GLU A 99 4.62 -19.80 7.41
CA GLU A 99 4.32 -20.37 6.09
C GLU A 99 3.54 -21.68 6.27
N MET A 100 2.22 -21.57 6.14
CA MET A 100 1.29 -22.69 6.18
C MET A 100 0.71 -22.92 4.80
N LYS A 101 0.80 -24.14 4.27
CA LYS A 101 0.25 -24.45 2.94
C LYS A 101 -1.22 -24.08 2.84
N THR A 102 -1.65 -23.71 1.65
CA THR A 102 -3.06 -23.34 1.40
C THR A 102 -3.99 -24.48 1.83
N GLY A 103 -5.07 -24.18 2.55
CA GLY A 103 -5.99 -25.18 3.09
C GLY A 103 -5.61 -25.74 4.46
N GLU A 104 -4.51 -25.28 5.11
CA GLU A 104 -4.12 -25.68 6.47
C GLU A 104 -4.82 -24.86 7.59
N GLY A 105 -5.76 -23.98 7.25
CA GLY A 105 -6.58 -23.25 8.22
C GLY A 105 -5.88 -22.06 8.86
N LYS A 106 -5.17 -21.26 8.10
CA LYS A 106 -4.51 -20.02 8.57
C LYS A 106 -5.44 -19.10 9.36
N THR A 107 -6.67 -18.89 8.88
CA THR A 107 -7.67 -18.04 9.55
C THR A 107 -7.95 -18.48 10.98
N LEU A 108 -8.04 -19.79 11.23
CA LEU A 108 -8.21 -20.33 12.58
C LEU A 108 -6.93 -20.24 13.42
N THR A 109 -5.78 -20.39 12.77
CA THR A 109 -4.46 -20.31 13.42
C THR A 109 -4.23 -18.93 14.04
N CYS A 110 -4.62 -17.84 13.35
CA CYS A 110 -4.38 -16.48 13.84
C CYS A 110 -5.23 -16.12 15.08
N VAL A 111 -6.29 -16.87 15.36
CA VAL A 111 -7.13 -16.67 16.56
C VAL A 111 -6.31 -16.82 17.85
N LEU A 112 -5.41 -17.79 17.90
CA LEU A 112 -4.61 -18.10 19.08
C LEU A 112 -3.70 -16.93 19.51
N PRO A 113 -2.80 -16.42 18.64
CA PRO A 113 -1.96 -15.29 18.98
C PRO A 113 -2.74 -13.99 19.09
N ALA A 114 -3.84 -13.81 18.34
CA ALA A 114 -4.68 -12.62 18.45
C ALA A 114 -5.33 -12.53 19.82
N TYR A 115 -5.90 -13.63 20.33
CA TYR A 115 -6.48 -13.69 21.67
C TYR A 115 -5.45 -13.33 22.75
N LEU A 116 -4.30 -14.01 22.75
CA LEU A 116 -3.26 -13.76 23.77
C LEU A 116 -2.79 -12.30 23.78
N ASN A 117 -2.53 -11.72 22.62
CA ASN A 117 -2.01 -10.34 22.56
C ASN A 117 -3.11 -9.29 22.85
N ALA A 118 -4.37 -9.58 22.55
CA ALA A 118 -5.50 -8.71 22.87
C ALA A 118 -5.73 -8.53 24.37
N LEU A 119 -5.30 -9.49 25.21
CA LEU A 119 -5.39 -9.41 26.67
C LEU A 119 -4.64 -8.20 27.26
N THR A 120 -3.67 -7.65 26.52
CA THR A 120 -2.94 -6.42 26.94
C THR A 120 -3.81 -5.16 26.89
N GLY A 121 -4.99 -5.19 26.26
CA GLY A 121 -5.84 -4.01 26.03
C GLY A 121 -5.29 -2.99 25.02
N LYS A 122 -4.11 -3.23 24.45
CA LYS A 122 -3.45 -2.28 23.51
C LYS A 122 -3.95 -2.39 22.07
N GLY A 123 -4.78 -3.39 21.75
CA GLY A 123 -5.34 -3.65 20.43
C GLY A 123 -4.49 -4.56 19.54
N VAL A 124 -5.18 -5.40 18.78
CA VAL A 124 -4.60 -6.28 17.76
C VAL A 124 -5.30 -6.03 16.44
N HIS A 125 -4.54 -5.75 15.38
CA HIS A 125 -5.07 -5.59 14.05
C HIS A 125 -4.82 -6.84 13.22
N ILE A 126 -5.88 -7.41 12.63
CA ILE A 126 -5.82 -8.53 11.68
C ILE A 126 -6.11 -7.96 10.30
N VAL A 127 -5.10 -8.02 9.43
CA VAL A 127 -5.11 -7.36 8.13
C VAL A 127 -5.29 -8.38 7.03
N THR A 128 -6.25 -8.11 6.13
CA THR A 128 -6.55 -8.95 4.97
C THR A 128 -6.42 -8.14 3.68
N VAL A 129 -6.36 -8.83 2.54
CA VAL A 129 -6.18 -8.21 1.21
C VAL A 129 -7.44 -7.55 0.65
N ASN A 130 -8.62 -7.78 1.22
CA ASN A 130 -9.87 -7.17 0.75
C ASN A 130 -10.96 -7.16 1.82
N GLU A 131 -11.97 -6.33 1.63
CA GLU A 131 -13.08 -6.14 2.56
C GLU A 131 -13.95 -7.38 2.73
N PHE A 132 -14.09 -8.22 1.68
CA PHE A 132 -14.85 -9.46 1.78
C PHE A 132 -14.26 -10.42 2.82
N LEU A 133 -12.94 -10.59 2.79
CA LEU A 133 -12.24 -11.44 3.76
C LEU A 133 -12.30 -10.83 5.16
N SER A 134 -12.08 -9.53 5.30
CA SER A 134 -12.19 -8.84 6.60
C SER A 134 -13.57 -9.04 7.22
N THR A 135 -14.63 -8.86 6.42
CA THR A 135 -16.02 -9.03 6.88
C THR A 135 -16.29 -10.48 7.27
N ARG A 136 -16.01 -11.43 6.38
CA ARG A 136 -16.21 -12.86 6.63
C ARG A 136 -15.49 -13.32 7.90
N ASP A 137 -14.21 -12.97 8.04
CA ASP A 137 -13.37 -13.46 9.12
C ASP A 137 -13.69 -12.76 10.45
N SER A 138 -14.10 -11.49 10.44
CA SER A 138 -14.58 -10.79 11.64
C SER A 138 -15.90 -11.35 12.17
N GLU A 139 -16.78 -11.83 11.30
CA GLU A 139 -18.01 -12.49 11.72
C GLU A 139 -17.73 -13.90 12.24
N TRP A 140 -17.01 -14.68 11.46
CA TRP A 140 -16.77 -16.11 11.73
C TRP A 140 -15.82 -16.29 12.90
N MET A 141 -14.60 -15.81 12.86
CA MET A 141 -13.62 -15.94 13.95
C MET A 141 -13.95 -14.99 15.11
N GLY A 142 -14.57 -13.85 14.83
CA GLY A 142 -15.04 -12.91 15.85
C GLY A 142 -16.01 -13.52 16.85
N SER A 143 -16.75 -14.57 16.49
CA SER A 143 -17.60 -15.32 17.42
C SER A 143 -16.81 -15.93 18.59
N ILE A 144 -15.58 -16.39 18.33
CA ILE A 144 -14.68 -16.98 19.34
C ILE A 144 -14.22 -15.89 20.33
N PHE A 145 -13.80 -14.73 19.82
CA PHE A 145 -13.34 -13.64 20.65
C PHE A 145 -14.45 -13.05 21.52
N ARG A 146 -15.65 -12.88 20.95
CA ARG A 146 -16.82 -12.40 21.70
C ARG A 146 -17.26 -13.40 22.78
N PHE A 147 -17.18 -14.72 22.49
CA PHE A 147 -17.41 -15.77 23.49
C PHE A 147 -16.44 -15.67 24.67
N LEU A 148 -15.16 -15.32 24.39
CA LEU A 148 -14.14 -15.10 25.41
C LEU A 148 -14.19 -13.70 26.05
N GLY A 149 -15.18 -12.86 25.72
CA GLY A 149 -15.39 -11.55 26.34
C GLY A 149 -14.54 -10.41 25.76
N LEU A 150 -13.96 -10.60 24.56
CA LEU A 150 -13.24 -9.55 23.85
C LEU A 150 -14.13 -8.86 22.81
N SER A 151 -13.93 -7.56 22.61
CA SER A 151 -14.59 -6.77 21.60
C SER A 151 -13.92 -6.96 20.22
N VAL A 152 -14.76 -6.99 19.16
CA VAL A 152 -14.28 -7.17 17.77
C VAL A 152 -14.85 -6.08 16.89
N GLY A 153 -13.98 -5.28 16.31
CA GLY A 153 -14.26 -4.23 15.35
C GLY A 153 -13.99 -4.69 13.91
N LEU A 154 -14.69 -4.08 12.97
CA LEU A 154 -14.49 -4.22 11.53
C LEU A 154 -14.34 -2.82 10.94
N ASN A 155 -13.21 -2.55 10.29
CA ASN A 155 -12.96 -1.29 9.63
C ASN A 155 -13.13 -1.47 8.11
N LEU A 156 -14.10 -0.78 7.56
CA LEU A 156 -14.41 -0.74 6.14
C LEU A 156 -14.35 0.71 5.63
N ARG A 157 -14.19 0.85 4.35
CA ARG A 157 -14.08 2.15 3.69
C ARG A 157 -15.30 3.04 3.87
N GLU A 158 -16.50 2.47 3.81
CA GLU A 158 -17.77 3.21 3.82
C GLU A 158 -18.19 3.67 5.23
N LEU A 159 -17.47 3.26 6.28
CA LEU A 159 -17.81 3.62 7.64
C LEU A 159 -17.62 5.11 7.88
N SER A 160 -18.54 5.67 8.65
CA SER A 160 -18.43 7.02 9.17
C SER A 160 -17.26 7.13 10.14
N PHE A 161 -16.80 8.34 10.36
CA PHE A 161 -15.72 8.66 11.27
C PHE A 161 -15.90 8.05 12.68
N LYS A 162 -17.10 8.17 13.27
CA LYS A 162 -17.39 7.63 14.59
C LYS A 162 -17.40 6.11 14.60
N GLU A 163 -17.98 5.48 13.59
CA GLU A 163 -17.97 4.01 13.46
C GLU A 163 -16.53 3.46 13.35
N LYS A 164 -15.65 4.19 12.64
CA LYS A 164 -14.23 3.84 12.59
C LYS A 164 -13.57 3.97 13.97
N GLN A 165 -13.82 5.05 14.70
CA GLN A 165 -13.31 5.19 16.08
C GLN A 165 -13.77 4.05 16.98
N ASP A 166 -15.04 3.71 16.92
CA ASP A 166 -15.60 2.61 17.71
C ASP A 166 -14.93 1.26 17.33
N ALA A 167 -14.68 1.04 16.04
CA ALA A 167 -13.99 -0.15 15.55
C ALA A 167 -12.51 -0.21 16.02
N TYR A 168 -11.77 0.90 15.92
CA TYR A 168 -10.38 0.97 16.42
C TYR A 168 -10.27 0.83 17.93
N ASN A 169 -11.31 1.16 18.68
CA ASN A 169 -11.33 1.01 20.13
C ASN A 169 -11.61 -0.43 20.60
N CYS A 170 -11.95 -1.34 19.70
CA CYS A 170 -12.10 -2.77 20.03
C CYS A 170 -10.76 -3.42 20.37
N ASP A 171 -10.80 -4.55 21.10
CA ASP A 171 -9.63 -5.35 21.45
C ASP A 171 -8.99 -5.95 20.21
N ILE A 172 -9.78 -6.35 19.22
CA ILE A 172 -9.37 -6.94 17.96
C ILE A 172 -10.06 -6.19 16.82
N LEU A 173 -9.28 -5.74 15.83
CA LEU A 173 -9.76 -5.05 14.65
C LEU A 173 -9.44 -5.85 13.40
N TYR A 174 -10.45 -6.11 12.57
CA TYR A 174 -10.29 -6.60 11.21
C TYR A 174 -10.34 -5.42 10.23
N SER A 175 -9.39 -5.34 9.31
CA SER A 175 -9.31 -4.29 8.31
C SER A 175 -8.56 -4.74 7.07
N THR A 176 -8.62 -3.94 6.00
CA THR A 176 -7.71 -4.08 4.86
C THR A 176 -6.44 -3.25 5.07
N ASN A 177 -5.35 -3.67 4.41
CA ASN A 177 -4.09 -2.93 4.40
C ASN A 177 -4.26 -1.47 3.94
N ASN A 178 -5.06 -1.25 2.89
CA ASN A 178 -5.32 0.07 2.32
C ASN A 178 -6.02 0.98 3.33
N GLU A 179 -7.11 0.51 3.96
CA GLU A 179 -7.87 1.33 4.91
C GLU A 179 -7.06 1.73 6.14
N LEU A 180 -6.24 0.81 6.68
CA LEU A 180 -5.35 1.13 7.79
C LEU A 180 -4.35 2.24 7.42
N GLY A 181 -3.72 2.12 6.26
CA GLY A 181 -2.75 3.12 5.82
C GLY A 181 -3.40 4.47 5.47
N PHE A 182 -4.58 4.46 4.84
CA PHE A 182 -5.31 5.69 4.56
C PHE A 182 -5.85 6.34 5.84
N ASP A 183 -6.30 5.57 6.82
CA ASP A 183 -6.73 6.11 8.11
C ASP A 183 -5.54 6.76 8.84
N TYR A 184 -4.34 6.15 8.79
CA TYR A 184 -3.11 6.75 9.30
C TYR A 184 -2.81 8.11 8.63
N LEU A 185 -2.89 8.18 7.31
CA LEU A 185 -2.66 9.43 6.60
C LEU A 185 -3.73 10.47 6.95
N ARG A 186 -5.00 10.07 7.04
CA ARG A 186 -6.11 10.96 7.44
C ARG A 186 -5.94 11.49 8.86
N ASP A 187 -5.54 10.65 9.80
CA ASP A 187 -5.28 11.02 11.20
C ASP A 187 -4.19 12.08 11.35
N ASN A 188 -3.19 12.02 10.46
CA ASN A 188 -2.13 13.02 10.43
C ASN A 188 -2.49 14.29 9.66
N MET A 189 -3.72 14.40 9.14
CA MET A 189 -4.27 15.59 8.48
C MET A 189 -5.43 16.23 9.28
N VAL A 190 -5.87 15.62 10.39
CA VAL A 190 -6.95 16.18 11.22
C VAL A 190 -6.49 17.46 11.92
N VAL A 191 -7.41 18.38 12.15
CA VAL A 191 -7.15 19.65 12.83
C VAL A 191 -7.63 19.66 14.27
N LYS A 192 -8.29 18.60 14.73
CA LYS A 192 -8.75 18.40 16.11
C LYS A 192 -8.39 16.99 16.57
N ARG A 193 -7.92 16.86 17.81
CA ARG A 193 -7.56 15.55 18.40
C ARG A 193 -8.71 14.55 18.38
N GLU A 194 -9.92 15.01 18.65
CA GLU A 194 -11.14 14.19 18.67
C GLU A 194 -11.42 13.50 17.34
N ASN A 195 -10.86 14.04 16.25
CA ASN A 195 -11.04 13.50 14.90
C ASN A 195 -10.02 12.42 14.53
N ARG A 196 -9.13 12.00 15.38
CA ARG A 196 -8.27 10.83 15.17
C ARG A 196 -9.08 9.56 15.39
N VAL A 197 -8.88 8.58 14.51
CA VAL A 197 -9.55 7.28 14.60
C VAL A 197 -8.63 6.19 15.16
N GLN A 198 -7.34 6.22 14.82
CA GLN A 198 -6.40 5.17 15.20
C GLN A 198 -5.88 5.36 16.64
N ARG A 199 -5.65 4.24 17.31
CA ARG A 199 -4.86 4.15 18.53
C ARG A 199 -3.37 3.92 18.17
N PRO A 200 -2.43 4.02 19.13
CA PRO A 200 -1.05 3.64 18.90
C PRO A 200 -0.94 2.23 18.33
N LEU A 201 -0.11 2.06 17.29
CA LEU A 201 0.06 0.82 16.54
C LEU A 201 0.82 -0.22 17.38
N ASN A 202 0.10 -1.16 17.99
CA ASN A 202 0.68 -2.15 18.89
C ASN A 202 1.04 -3.45 18.16
N TYR A 203 0.07 -4.26 17.78
CA TYR A 203 0.32 -5.56 17.14
C TYR A 203 -0.49 -5.74 15.87
N CYS A 204 0.18 -6.18 14.82
CA CYS A 204 -0.44 -6.47 13.53
C CYS A 204 -0.16 -7.91 13.09
N ILE A 205 -1.21 -8.62 12.69
CA ILE A 205 -1.14 -9.94 12.04
C ILE A 205 -1.60 -9.76 10.60
N VAL A 206 -0.71 -9.96 9.64
CA VAL A 206 -1.00 -9.79 8.21
C VAL A 206 -1.32 -11.13 7.58
N ASP A 207 -2.57 -11.31 7.14
CA ASP A 207 -2.96 -12.49 6.33
C ASP A 207 -2.55 -12.29 4.88
N GLU A 208 -2.07 -13.35 4.23
CA GLU A 208 -1.45 -13.30 2.90
C GLU A 208 -0.34 -12.22 2.84
N VAL A 209 0.56 -12.29 3.82
CA VAL A 209 1.61 -11.30 4.05
C VAL A 209 2.51 -11.03 2.83
N ASP A 210 2.72 -12.02 1.99
CA ASP A 210 3.47 -11.90 0.73
C ASP A 210 2.72 -11.05 -0.32
N SER A 211 1.40 -11.05 -0.32
CA SER A 211 0.64 -10.15 -1.19
C SER A 211 0.76 -8.70 -0.73
N ILE A 212 0.53 -8.47 0.55
CA ILE A 212 0.47 -7.13 1.10
C ILE A 212 1.85 -6.48 1.17
N LEU A 213 2.85 -7.19 1.72
CA LEU A 213 4.17 -6.61 1.98
C LEU A 213 5.17 -6.76 0.82
N ILE A 214 4.87 -7.57 -0.20
CA ILE A 214 5.72 -7.75 -1.37
C ILE A 214 5.03 -7.23 -2.64
N ASP A 215 3.86 -7.77 -3.01
CA ASP A 215 3.23 -7.41 -4.29
C ASP A 215 2.69 -5.99 -4.31
N GLU A 216 1.89 -5.63 -3.30
CA GLU A 216 1.27 -4.31 -3.20
C GLU A 216 2.26 -3.22 -2.74
N ALA A 217 3.39 -3.63 -2.14
CA ALA A 217 4.43 -2.71 -1.65
C ALA A 217 5.28 -2.04 -2.75
N ARG A 218 4.87 -2.13 -4.02
CA ARG A 218 5.52 -1.43 -5.15
C ARG A 218 5.05 0.01 -5.31
N THR A 219 3.89 0.35 -4.77
CA THR A 219 3.31 1.69 -4.88
C THR A 219 2.97 2.23 -3.49
N PRO A 220 3.29 3.51 -3.20
CA PRO A 220 2.91 4.11 -1.94
C PRO A 220 1.40 4.39 -1.88
N LEU A 221 0.87 4.54 -0.68
CA LEU A 221 -0.45 5.11 -0.44
C LEU A 221 -0.36 6.62 -0.59
N ILE A 222 -1.26 7.21 -1.34
CA ILE A 222 -1.27 8.64 -1.63
C ILE A 222 -2.66 9.22 -1.39
N ILE A 223 -2.72 10.30 -0.63
CA ILE A 223 -3.90 11.17 -0.54
C ILE A 223 -3.60 12.42 -1.35
N SER A 224 -4.43 12.69 -2.35
CA SER A 224 -4.31 13.85 -3.21
C SER A 224 -5.50 14.81 -3.03
N GLY A 225 -5.27 16.08 -3.29
CA GLY A 225 -6.33 17.10 -3.23
C GLY A 225 -5.80 18.46 -3.67
N GLY A 226 -6.70 19.46 -3.75
CA GLY A 226 -6.34 20.77 -4.30
C GLY A 226 -6.31 20.78 -5.82
N VAL A 227 -6.14 21.95 -6.42
CA VAL A 227 -6.17 22.16 -7.86
C VAL A 227 -4.92 22.95 -8.26
N MET A 228 -4.07 22.39 -9.12
CA MET A 228 -3.04 23.16 -9.80
C MET A 228 -3.50 23.54 -11.22
N GLN A 229 -3.18 24.75 -11.65
CA GLN A 229 -3.52 25.27 -12.98
C GLN A 229 -2.38 24.98 -13.96
N SER A 230 -2.30 23.77 -14.52
CA SER A 230 -1.24 23.40 -15.46
C SER A 230 -1.72 22.79 -16.79
N ALA A 231 -3.03 22.82 -17.08
CA ALA A 231 -3.61 22.17 -18.26
C ALA A 231 -2.94 22.59 -19.60
N ASN A 232 -2.49 23.83 -19.73
CA ASN A 232 -1.83 24.31 -20.95
C ASN A 232 -0.45 23.68 -21.14
N LEU A 233 0.33 23.48 -20.08
CA LEU A 233 1.67 22.91 -20.17
C LEU A 233 1.66 21.45 -20.65
N TYR A 234 0.66 20.67 -20.26
CA TYR A 234 0.49 19.28 -20.74
C TYR A 234 0.24 19.22 -22.24
N THR A 235 -0.61 20.12 -22.76
CA THR A 235 -0.89 20.20 -24.20
C THR A 235 0.32 20.66 -25.00
N ASP A 236 1.09 21.61 -24.48
CA ASP A 236 2.28 22.13 -25.15
C ASP A 236 3.42 21.10 -25.11
N ALA A 237 3.62 20.41 -23.99
CA ALA A 237 4.58 19.32 -23.86
C ALA A 237 4.22 18.13 -24.77
N ASP A 238 2.93 17.75 -24.85
CA ASP A 238 2.48 16.69 -25.77
C ASP A 238 2.76 17.04 -27.23
N ARG A 239 2.47 18.30 -27.62
CA ARG A 239 2.72 18.76 -28.99
C ARG A 239 4.23 18.75 -29.32
N PHE A 240 5.07 19.16 -28.38
CA PHE A 240 6.52 19.12 -28.53
C PHE A 240 7.01 17.68 -28.69
N VAL A 241 6.63 16.79 -27.77
CA VAL A 241 7.07 15.40 -27.77
C VAL A 241 6.67 14.65 -29.03
N LYS A 242 5.48 14.89 -29.58
CA LYS A 242 5.03 14.30 -30.85
C LYS A 242 5.88 14.71 -32.06
N SER A 243 6.69 15.77 -31.95
CA SER A 243 7.61 16.21 -33.00
C SER A 243 8.97 15.50 -32.96
N LEU A 244 9.27 14.74 -31.91
CA LEU A 244 10.56 14.10 -31.66
C LEU A 244 10.70 12.77 -32.40
N LYS A 245 11.95 12.40 -32.69
CA LYS A 245 12.29 11.15 -33.38
C LYS A 245 13.08 10.21 -32.48
N GLU A 246 12.71 8.94 -32.52
CA GLU A 246 13.37 7.89 -31.76
C GLU A 246 14.83 7.71 -32.19
N ASN A 247 15.72 7.45 -31.23
CA ASN A 247 17.17 7.29 -31.38
C ASN A 247 17.94 8.53 -31.87
N GLU A 248 17.25 9.64 -32.22
CA GLU A 248 17.84 10.95 -32.46
C GLU A 248 17.61 11.87 -31.26
N ASP A 249 16.33 12.08 -30.89
CA ASP A 249 15.90 13.09 -29.93
C ASP A 249 15.54 12.47 -28.56
N TYR A 250 15.13 11.20 -28.54
CA TYR A 250 14.87 10.44 -27.32
C TYR A 250 15.29 8.98 -27.47
N ILE A 251 15.56 8.34 -26.33
CA ILE A 251 15.88 6.92 -26.23
C ILE A 251 14.84 6.25 -25.37
N MET A 252 14.34 5.10 -25.85
CA MET A 252 13.43 4.25 -25.10
C MET A 252 14.12 2.95 -24.70
N ASP A 253 14.12 2.63 -23.42
CA ASP A 253 14.47 1.29 -22.92
C ASP A 253 13.21 0.43 -22.83
N GLU A 254 13.05 -0.49 -23.76
CA GLU A 254 11.89 -1.40 -23.82
C GLU A 254 11.75 -2.27 -22.54
N LYS A 255 12.86 -2.55 -21.83
CA LYS A 255 12.85 -3.43 -20.64
C LYS A 255 12.30 -2.72 -19.42
N SER A 256 12.71 -1.47 -19.21
CA SER A 256 12.29 -0.66 -18.07
C SER A 256 11.09 0.23 -18.38
N LYS A 257 10.66 0.32 -19.65
CA LYS A 257 9.68 1.31 -20.16
C LYS A 257 10.09 2.76 -19.80
N ALA A 258 11.39 3.02 -19.67
CA ALA A 258 11.91 4.34 -19.42
C ALA A 258 12.17 5.06 -20.75
N VAL A 259 11.77 6.33 -20.83
CA VAL A 259 12.00 7.19 -21.98
C VAL A 259 12.71 8.44 -21.51
N SER A 260 13.79 8.82 -22.18
CA SER A 260 14.57 10.02 -21.84
C SER A 260 14.99 10.79 -23.08
N LEU A 261 15.09 12.13 -22.97
CA LEU A 261 15.65 12.97 -24.02
C LEU A 261 17.14 12.68 -24.18
N THR A 262 17.61 12.80 -25.41
CA THR A 262 19.04 12.92 -25.73
C THR A 262 19.51 14.37 -25.56
N ASP A 263 20.79 14.61 -25.69
CA ASP A 263 21.31 15.98 -25.71
C ASP A 263 20.69 16.81 -26.86
N GLU A 264 20.46 16.17 -28.01
CA GLU A 264 19.81 16.81 -29.15
C GLU A 264 18.33 17.10 -28.89
N GLY A 265 17.61 16.16 -28.24
CA GLY A 265 16.24 16.37 -27.82
C GLY A 265 16.11 17.49 -26.79
N SER A 266 17.08 17.60 -25.87
CA SER A 266 17.13 18.68 -24.87
C SER A 266 17.35 20.04 -25.54
N ARG A 267 18.24 20.12 -26.52
CA ARG A 267 18.48 21.35 -27.33
C ARG A 267 17.22 21.78 -28.09
N LYS A 268 16.50 20.84 -28.69
CA LYS A 268 15.21 21.12 -29.35
C LYS A 268 14.15 21.62 -28.39
N ALA A 269 14.13 21.09 -27.15
CA ALA A 269 13.24 21.58 -26.11
C ALA A 269 13.54 23.02 -25.71
N GLU A 270 14.85 23.38 -25.57
CA GLU A 270 15.29 24.73 -25.29
C GLU A 270 14.89 25.71 -26.41
N GLU A 271 15.05 25.30 -27.67
CA GLU A 271 14.61 26.10 -28.82
C GLU A 271 13.08 26.27 -28.86
N HIS A 272 12.30 25.17 -28.62
CA HIS A 272 10.86 25.19 -28.71
C HIS A 272 10.22 26.06 -27.61
N PHE A 273 10.75 25.98 -26.38
CA PHE A 273 10.21 26.70 -25.22
C PHE A 273 10.93 28.05 -24.96
N HIS A 274 11.86 28.45 -25.84
CA HIS A 274 12.64 29.67 -25.73
C HIS A 274 13.43 29.81 -24.44
N LEU A 275 14.14 28.75 -24.05
CA LEU A 275 14.91 28.66 -22.81
C LEU A 275 16.41 28.68 -23.09
N ASP A 276 17.18 29.29 -22.20
CA ASP A 276 18.64 29.26 -22.25
C ASP A 276 19.21 27.92 -21.80
N ASN A 277 18.54 27.26 -20.82
CA ASN A 277 18.91 25.96 -20.31
C ASN A 277 17.67 25.25 -19.77
N LEU A 278 17.35 24.08 -20.32
CA LEU A 278 16.20 23.27 -19.95
C LEU A 278 16.27 22.83 -18.46
N TYR A 279 17.44 22.44 -18.00
CA TYR A 279 17.66 21.88 -16.65
C TYR A 279 17.95 22.95 -15.59
N ASN A 280 17.63 24.23 -15.85
CA ASN A 280 17.65 25.25 -14.81
C ASN A 280 16.57 24.95 -13.76
N ILE A 281 16.87 25.28 -12.49
CA ILE A 281 15.97 25.04 -11.34
C ILE A 281 14.59 25.69 -11.55
N ASN A 282 14.51 26.79 -12.26
CA ASN A 282 13.26 27.48 -12.59
C ASN A 282 12.39 26.74 -13.62
N ASN A 283 12.97 25.81 -14.38
CA ASN A 283 12.31 25.06 -15.44
C ASN A 283 11.91 23.65 -15.03
N THR A 284 12.10 23.27 -13.76
CA THR A 284 11.84 21.91 -13.23
C THR A 284 10.43 21.43 -13.54
N ALA A 285 9.43 22.32 -13.45
CA ALA A 285 8.04 21.97 -13.78
C ALA A 285 7.88 21.62 -15.27
N LEU A 286 8.52 22.36 -16.18
CA LEU A 286 8.46 22.07 -17.62
C LEU A 286 9.18 20.76 -17.95
N VAL A 287 10.35 20.52 -17.37
CA VAL A 287 11.07 19.24 -17.51
C VAL A 287 10.21 18.07 -17.08
N HIS A 288 9.52 18.23 -15.96
CA HIS A 288 8.57 17.23 -15.47
C HIS A 288 7.46 16.95 -16.50
N HIS A 289 6.79 17.97 -17.02
CA HIS A 289 5.73 17.82 -18.03
C HIS A 289 6.23 17.16 -19.32
N ILE A 290 7.43 17.51 -19.78
CA ILE A 290 8.08 16.88 -20.95
C ILE A 290 8.32 15.39 -20.69
N ASN A 291 8.85 15.04 -19.52
CA ASN A 291 9.11 13.65 -19.15
C ASN A 291 7.81 12.82 -19.06
N GLN A 292 6.74 13.40 -18.49
CA GLN A 292 5.43 12.74 -18.46
C GLN A 292 4.83 12.59 -19.85
N ALA A 293 4.97 13.59 -20.71
CA ALA A 293 4.53 13.52 -22.10
C ALA A 293 5.30 12.47 -22.92
N LEU A 294 6.62 12.34 -22.74
CA LEU A 294 7.44 11.27 -23.31
C LEU A 294 6.94 9.90 -22.88
N LYS A 295 6.75 9.71 -21.58
CA LYS A 295 6.26 8.45 -21.02
C LYS A 295 4.86 8.11 -21.54
N ALA A 296 3.95 9.08 -21.57
CA ALA A 296 2.60 8.92 -22.08
C ALA A 296 2.56 8.51 -23.54
N ASN A 297 3.37 9.16 -24.40
CA ASN A 297 3.33 8.93 -25.84
C ASN A 297 4.03 7.64 -26.26
N TYR A 298 5.15 7.27 -25.63
CA TYR A 298 6.02 6.20 -26.12
C TYR A 298 6.04 4.97 -25.21
N ALA A 299 5.83 5.11 -23.89
CA ALA A 299 5.87 3.96 -22.98
C ALA A 299 4.49 3.43 -22.59
N MET A 300 3.39 4.22 -22.78
CA MET A 300 2.04 3.83 -22.41
C MET A 300 1.19 3.54 -23.64
N SER A 301 0.56 2.38 -23.67
CA SER A 301 -0.21 1.88 -24.81
C SER A 301 -1.71 1.84 -24.51
N LEU A 302 -2.51 2.34 -25.47
CA LEU A 302 -3.96 2.21 -25.44
C LEU A 302 -4.35 0.72 -25.48
N ASP A 303 -5.41 0.35 -24.79
CA ASP A 303 -5.94 -1.01 -24.63
C ASP A 303 -5.03 -2.00 -23.88
N VAL A 304 -3.85 -1.57 -23.45
CA VAL A 304 -2.91 -2.36 -22.63
C VAL A 304 -2.74 -1.74 -21.23
N ASP A 305 -2.32 -0.49 -21.18
CA ASP A 305 -2.06 0.22 -19.92
C ASP A 305 -3.28 1.06 -19.50
N TYR A 306 -4.07 1.52 -20.46
CA TYR A 306 -5.29 2.31 -20.24
C TYR A 306 -6.27 2.14 -21.39
N VAL A 307 -7.53 2.53 -21.17
CA VAL A 307 -8.56 2.65 -22.19
C VAL A 307 -9.21 4.03 -22.12
N VAL A 308 -9.79 4.49 -23.21
CA VAL A 308 -10.64 5.68 -23.23
C VAL A 308 -12.09 5.25 -23.23
N GLN A 309 -12.83 5.56 -22.16
CA GLN A 309 -14.22 5.24 -21.99
C GLN A 309 -15.01 6.48 -21.55
N ASP A 310 -16.11 6.78 -22.26
CA ASP A 310 -16.99 7.93 -21.97
C ASP A 310 -16.27 9.30 -22.01
N GLY A 311 -15.16 9.41 -22.75
CA GLY A 311 -14.33 10.62 -22.85
C GLY A 311 -13.37 10.81 -21.66
N GLU A 312 -13.13 9.77 -20.88
CA GLU A 312 -12.19 9.74 -19.76
C GLU A 312 -11.16 8.61 -19.95
N VAL A 313 -9.94 8.83 -19.50
CA VAL A 313 -8.89 7.82 -19.43
C VAL A 313 -9.15 6.92 -18.23
N VAL A 314 -9.20 5.61 -18.45
CA VAL A 314 -9.38 4.61 -17.39
C VAL A 314 -8.19 3.66 -17.38
N ILE A 315 -7.55 3.50 -16.24
CA ILE A 315 -6.39 2.63 -16.08
C ILE A 315 -6.79 1.16 -16.22
N VAL A 316 -5.96 0.39 -16.90
CA VAL A 316 -6.01 -1.07 -16.92
C VAL A 316 -4.94 -1.60 -15.96
N ASP A 317 -5.35 -2.38 -14.97
CA ASP A 317 -4.41 -3.04 -14.07
C ASP A 317 -3.64 -4.12 -14.84
N GLN A 318 -2.35 -3.96 -14.98
CA GLN A 318 -1.47 -4.89 -15.71
C GLN A 318 -1.46 -6.32 -15.15
N PHE A 319 -1.75 -6.49 -13.86
CA PHE A 319 -1.76 -7.80 -13.21
C PHE A 319 -3.10 -8.53 -13.31
N THR A 320 -4.19 -7.76 -13.26
CA THR A 320 -5.54 -8.33 -13.24
C THR A 320 -6.32 -8.06 -14.51
N GLY A 321 -5.84 -7.17 -15.40
CA GLY A 321 -6.53 -6.66 -16.57
C GLY A 321 -7.82 -5.89 -16.23
N ARG A 322 -8.00 -5.50 -14.97
CA ARG A 322 -9.21 -4.80 -14.50
C ARG A 322 -9.19 -3.34 -14.90
N LEU A 323 -10.35 -2.84 -15.31
CA LEU A 323 -10.56 -1.41 -15.46
C LEU A 323 -10.65 -0.76 -14.08
N MET A 324 -9.70 0.10 -13.78
CA MET A 324 -9.62 0.81 -12.50
C MET A 324 -10.34 2.16 -12.62
N LYS A 325 -11.67 2.14 -12.69
CA LYS A 325 -12.47 3.38 -12.72
C LYS A 325 -12.26 4.20 -11.44
N GLY A 326 -12.00 5.50 -11.60
CA GLY A 326 -11.76 6.42 -10.49
C GLY A 326 -10.35 6.39 -9.94
N ARG A 327 -9.42 5.62 -10.52
CA ARG A 327 -7.97 5.74 -10.29
C ARG A 327 -7.35 6.62 -11.38
N ALA A 328 -6.31 7.35 -11.00
CA ALA A 328 -5.47 8.12 -11.90
C ALA A 328 -4.01 7.67 -11.75
N PHE A 329 -3.24 7.76 -12.83
CA PHE A 329 -1.79 7.66 -12.72
C PHE A 329 -1.27 8.86 -11.93
N SER A 330 -0.24 8.63 -11.12
CA SER A 330 0.39 9.68 -10.31
C SER A 330 1.26 10.63 -11.16
N ASP A 331 1.68 11.68 -10.52
CA ASP A 331 2.74 12.59 -10.99
C ASP A 331 2.47 13.24 -12.36
N GLY A 332 1.22 13.53 -12.68
CA GLY A 332 0.83 14.16 -13.94
C GLY A 332 0.80 13.22 -15.16
N LEU A 333 1.14 11.93 -15.01
CA LEU A 333 1.09 10.99 -16.13
C LEU A 333 -0.32 10.80 -16.67
N HIS A 334 -1.34 10.84 -15.79
CA HIS A 334 -2.73 10.72 -16.22
C HIS A 334 -3.13 11.87 -17.13
N GLN A 335 -2.79 13.09 -16.74
CA GLN A 335 -3.03 14.31 -17.51
C GLN A 335 -2.23 14.33 -18.84
N ALA A 336 -1.02 13.79 -18.82
CA ALA A 336 -0.22 13.63 -20.04
C ALA A 336 -0.86 12.63 -21.02
N ILE A 337 -1.47 11.55 -20.51
CA ILE A 337 -2.24 10.59 -21.35
C ILE A 337 -3.54 11.23 -21.84
N GLU A 338 -4.23 12.01 -21.02
CA GLU A 338 -5.42 12.78 -21.43
C GLU A 338 -5.08 13.78 -22.55
N ALA A 339 -3.91 14.45 -22.46
CA ALA A 339 -3.40 15.31 -23.52
C ALA A 339 -3.08 14.53 -24.80
N LYS A 340 -2.43 13.37 -24.69
CA LYS A 340 -2.11 12.46 -25.80
C LYS A 340 -3.35 12.06 -26.56
N GLU A 341 -4.41 11.64 -25.85
CA GLU A 341 -5.66 11.14 -26.41
C GLU A 341 -6.65 12.26 -26.79
N GLY A 342 -6.30 13.52 -26.51
CA GLY A 342 -7.14 14.67 -26.85
C GLY A 342 -8.46 14.71 -26.07
N VAL A 343 -8.55 14.05 -24.93
CA VAL A 343 -9.70 14.12 -24.03
C VAL A 343 -9.58 15.33 -23.11
N LYS A 344 -10.62 15.62 -22.35
CA LYS A 344 -10.58 16.74 -21.40
C LYS A 344 -9.55 16.46 -20.30
N ILE A 345 -8.50 17.28 -20.26
CA ILE A 345 -7.46 17.19 -19.21
C ILE A 345 -8.12 17.52 -17.86
N GLN A 346 -8.05 16.57 -16.93
CA GLN A 346 -8.50 16.77 -15.57
C GLN A 346 -7.51 17.64 -14.81
N GLN A 347 -8.01 18.34 -13.79
CA GLN A 347 -7.17 19.20 -12.98
C GLN A 347 -6.18 18.35 -12.20
N GLU A 348 -4.92 18.76 -12.21
CA GLU A 348 -3.86 18.10 -11.45
C GLU A 348 -4.12 18.25 -9.97
N THR A 349 -4.07 17.12 -9.25
CA THR A 349 -4.22 17.11 -7.80
C THR A 349 -2.86 17.10 -7.14
N LYS A 350 -2.65 17.96 -6.15
CA LYS A 350 -1.43 17.99 -5.33
C LYS A 350 -1.44 16.84 -4.33
N THR A 351 -0.31 16.16 -4.16
CA THR A 351 -0.14 15.16 -3.10
C THR A 351 -0.18 15.85 -1.74
N LEU A 352 -1.11 15.42 -0.89
CA LEU A 352 -1.30 15.98 0.46
C LEU A 352 -0.57 15.15 1.51
N ALA A 353 -0.59 13.85 1.37
CA ALA A 353 0.09 12.91 2.26
C ALA A 353 0.42 11.62 1.51
N THR A 354 1.53 11.01 1.85
CA THR A 354 1.98 9.74 1.26
C THR A 354 2.72 8.91 2.28
N ILE A 355 2.64 7.58 2.17
CA ILE A 355 3.45 6.62 2.92
C ILE A 355 3.55 5.32 2.14
N THR A 356 4.70 4.65 2.18
CA THR A 356 4.83 3.29 1.66
C THR A 356 4.25 2.27 2.64
N PHE A 357 3.77 1.12 2.13
CA PHE A 357 3.33 0.02 2.99
C PHE A 357 4.45 -0.45 3.91
N GLN A 358 5.70 -0.48 3.41
CA GLN A 358 6.86 -0.87 4.19
C GLN A 358 7.00 0.00 5.43
N ASN A 359 7.00 1.32 5.28
CA ASN A 359 7.16 2.23 6.40
C ASN A 359 5.94 2.22 7.32
N TYR A 360 4.71 2.11 6.78
CA TYR A 360 3.53 2.00 7.61
C TYR A 360 3.56 0.77 8.52
N PHE A 361 3.80 -0.43 7.96
CA PHE A 361 3.79 -1.66 8.77
C PHE A 361 4.99 -1.77 9.72
N ARG A 362 6.11 -1.12 9.43
CA ARG A 362 7.26 -1.02 10.36
C ARG A 362 6.98 -0.18 11.61
N MET A 363 5.94 0.65 11.59
CA MET A 363 5.53 1.44 12.76
C MET A 363 4.86 0.60 13.87
N TYR A 364 4.39 -0.60 13.57
CA TYR A 364 3.83 -1.47 14.59
C TYR A 364 4.91 -1.94 15.55
N HIS A 365 4.62 -1.86 16.86
CA HIS A 365 5.53 -2.38 17.88
C HIS A 365 5.84 -3.88 17.65
N LYS A 366 4.84 -4.65 17.18
CA LYS A 366 4.99 -6.05 16.83
C LYS A 366 4.26 -6.33 15.51
N LEU A 367 4.98 -6.93 14.58
CA LEU A 367 4.47 -7.33 13.27
C LEU A 367 4.65 -8.83 13.08
N SER A 368 3.66 -9.49 12.51
CA SER A 368 3.75 -10.89 12.12
C SER A 368 2.85 -11.16 10.91
N GLY A 369 2.97 -12.33 10.33
CA GLY A 369 2.16 -12.65 9.18
C GLY A 369 1.97 -14.15 8.96
N MET A 370 1.09 -14.45 8.00
CA MET A 370 0.86 -15.81 7.56
C MET A 370 0.60 -15.84 6.05
N THR A 371 1.08 -16.87 5.38
CA THR A 371 0.80 -17.14 3.97
C THR A 371 1.17 -18.58 3.62
N GLY A 372 0.84 -19.03 2.41
CA GLY A 372 1.27 -20.35 1.89
C GLY A 372 2.63 -20.34 1.18
N THR A 373 3.26 -19.18 0.97
CA THR A 373 4.31 -19.02 -0.05
C THR A 373 5.36 -17.94 0.26
N ALA A 374 5.76 -17.74 1.52
CA ALA A 374 6.71 -16.68 1.91
C ALA A 374 8.19 -17.05 1.73
N LYS A 375 8.54 -18.33 1.76
CA LYS A 375 9.95 -18.79 1.85
C LYS A 375 10.84 -18.31 0.70
N THR A 376 10.27 -18.06 -0.47
CA THR A 376 11.02 -17.53 -1.62
C THR A 376 11.50 -16.08 -1.41
N GLU A 377 10.82 -15.32 -0.57
CA GLU A 377 11.08 -13.90 -0.28
C GLU A 377 11.60 -13.69 1.16
N GLU A 378 12.08 -14.75 1.83
CA GLU A 378 12.53 -14.70 3.22
C GLU A 378 13.61 -13.65 3.47
N GLU A 379 14.50 -13.43 2.52
CA GLU A 379 15.56 -12.43 2.63
C GLU A 379 14.97 -11.01 2.70
N GLU A 380 13.95 -10.72 1.91
CA GLU A 380 13.26 -9.43 1.92
C GLU A 380 12.49 -9.22 3.23
N PHE A 381 11.74 -10.22 3.69
CA PHE A 381 11.02 -10.16 4.97
C PHE A 381 11.95 -9.93 6.16
N ARG A 382 13.10 -10.57 6.15
CA ARG A 382 14.10 -10.39 7.20
C ARG A 382 14.74 -9.00 7.16
N ASN A 383 15.14 -8.53 5.98
CA ASN A 383 15.90 -7.29 5.84
C ASN A 383 15.03 -6.04 6.02
N ILE A 384 13.77 -6.07 5.59
CA ILE A 384 12.87 -4.91 5.64
C ILE A 384 12.04 -4.90 6.92
N TYR A 385 11.46 -6.06 7.29
CA TYR A 385 10.46 -6.16 8.37
C TYR A 385 10.98 -6.89 9.61
N ASN A 386 12.21 -7.37 9.60
CA ASN A 386 12.81 -8.18 10.68
C ASN A 386 12.00 -9.43 11.04
N MET A 387 11.34 -10.04 10.05
CA MET A 387 10.54 -11.26 10.23
C MET A 387 11.23 -12.46 9.59
N PHE A 388 11.28 -13.59 10.30
CA PHE A 388 11.73 -14.86 9.75
C PHE A 388 10.54 -15.66 9.22
N VAL A 389 10.79 -16.46 8.19
CA VAL A 389 9.77 -17.36 7.62
C VAL A 389 9.94 -18.75 8.20
N ILE A 390 8.96 -19.17 9.00
CA ILE A 390 8.92 -20.49 9.62
C ILE A 390 7.96 -21.39 8.83
N GLN A 391 8.49 -22.40 8.18
CA GLN A 391 7.70 -23.38 7.42
C GLN A 391 7.04 -24.37 8.36
N ILE A 392 5.72 -24.27 8.51
CA ILE A 392 4.95 -25.16 9.38
C ILE A 392 4.64 -26.47 8.65
N PRO A 393 4.91 -27.64 9.28
CA PRO A 393 4.55 -28.94 8.71
C PRO A 393 3.04 -29.02 8.47
N THR A 394 2.63 -29.68 7.38
CA THR A 394 1.21 -29.91 7.09
C THR A 394 0.60 -30.93 8.04
N ASN A 395 -0.69 -30.78 8.34
CA ASN A 395 -1.42 -31.72 9.20
C ASN A 395 -1.42 -33.16 8.63
N LYS A 396 -1.58 -33.26 7.30
CA LYS A 396 -1.44 -34.54 6.57
C LYS A 396 -0.42 -34.39 5.46
N PRO A 397 0.31 -35.47 5.08
CA PRO A 397 1.25 -35.42 3.99
C PRO A 397 0.59 -34.95 2.69
N VAL A 398 1.30 -34.12 1.92
CA VAL A 398 0.87 -33.71 0.58
C VAL A 398 1.14 -34.88 -0.38
N ILE A 399 0.08 -35.42 -0.98
CA ILE A 399 0.14 -36.52 -1.97
C ILE A 399 -0.16 -36.05 -3.40
N ARG A 400 -0.34 -34.73 -3.59
CA ARG A 400 -0.54 -34.11 -4.90
C ARG A 400 0.66 -34.37 -5.79
N GLU A 401 0.38 -34.67 -7.07
CA GLU A 401 1.39 -34.80 -8.11
C GLU A 401 1.62 -33.44 -8.80
N ASP A 402 2.84 -32.93 -8.72
CA ASP A 402 3.26 -31.73 -9.45
C ASP A 402 4.05 -32.18 -10.70
N ALA A 403 3.37 -32.25 -11.84
CA ALA A 403 3.96 -32.72 -13.11
C ALA A 403 4.93 -31.68 -13.70
N THR A 404 5.88 -32.17 -14.49
CA THR A 404 6.83 -31.33 -15.21
C THR A 404 6.13 -30.44 -16.23
N ASP A 405 6.62 -29.21 -16.41
CA ASP A 405 6.09 -28.28 -17.39
C ASP A 405 6.13 -28.84 -18.81
N LEU A 406 5.11 -28.51 -19.59
CA LEU A 406 5.05 -28.79 -21.01
C LEU A 406 5.38 -27.51 -21.79
N LEU A 407 6.47 -27.55 -22.56
CA LEU A 407 6.93 -26.41 -23.33
C LEU A 407 6.56 -26.53 -24.80
N TYR A 408 5.99 -25.48 -25.35
CA TYR A 408 5.54 -25.39 -26.75
C TYR A 408 6.31 -24.30 -27.49
N PRO A 409 6.57 -24.48 -28.81
CA PRO A 409 7.20 -23.46 -29.63
C PRO A 409 6.38 -22.18 -29.74
N GLY A 410 5.04 -22.30 -29.88
CA GLY A 410 4.12 -21.19 -30.03
C GLY A 410 2.91 -21.25 -29.12
N LYS A 411 2.21 -20.11 -28.95
CA LYS A 411 1.01 -19.99 -28.11
C LYS A 411 -0.16 -20.80 -28.61
N GLU A 412 -0.35 -20.91 -29.94
CA GLU A 412 -1.47 -21.65 -30.53
C GLU A 412 -1.42 -23.13 -30.18
N GLY A 413 -0.26 -23.78 -30.36
CA GLY A 413 -0.06 -25.17 -29.98
C GLY A 413 -0.27 -25.43 -28.50
N LYS A 414 0.18 -24.47 -27.64
CA LYS A 414 -0.04 -24.48 -26.19
C LYS A 414 -1.53 -24.48 -25.85
N TYR A 415 -2.29 -23.54 -26.39
CA TYR A 415 -3.72 -23.42 -26.06
C TYR A 415 -4.53 -24.63 -26.59
N ASN A 416 -4.19 -25.14 -27.75
CA ASN A 416 -4.80 -26.37 -28.26
C ASN A 416 -4.54 -27.57 -27.36
N ALA A 417 -3.34 -27.68 -26.80
CA ALA A 417 -2.98 -28.73 -25.85
C ALA A 417 -3.70 -28.58 -24.49
N ILE A 418 -3.83 -27.36 -23.96
CA ILE A 418 -4.61 -27.09 -22.75
C ILE A 418 -6.07 -27.55 -22.96
N VAL A 419 -6.69 -27.18 -24.07
CA VAL A 419 -8.08 -27.55 -24.35
C VAL A 419 -8.23 -29.08 -24.48
N ARG A 420 -7.27 -29.79 -25.10
CA ARG A 420 -7.27 -31.25 -25.15
C ARG A 420 -7.16 -31.90 -23.78
N GLU A 421 -6.32 -31.37 -22.90
CA GLU A 421 -6.18 -31.88 -21.53
C GLU A 421 -7.43 -31.63 -20.70
N ILE A 422 -8.07 -30.46 -20.85
CA ILE A 422 -9.36 -30.16 -20.20
C ILE A 422 -10.43 -31.14 -20.70
N GLU A 423 -10.52 -31.34 -22.00
CA GLU A 423 -11.48 -32.26 -22.62
C GLU A 423 -11.33 -33.69 -22.06
N ARG A 424 -10.09 -34.18 -21.97
CA ARG A 424 -9.77 -35.50 -21.42
C ARG A 424 -10.18 -35.62 -19.93
N ARG A 425 -9.76 -34.65 -19.07
CA ARG A 425 -10.06 -34.69 -17.65
C ARG A 425 -11.56 -34.54 -17.37
N HIS A 426 -12.22 -33.65 -18.09
CA HIS A 426 -13.67 -33.47 -17.99
C HIS A 426 -14.43 -34.74 -18.38
N ALA A 427 -14.01 -35.43 -19.45
CA ALA A 427 -14.60 -36.72 -19.86
C ALA A 427 -14.42 -37.81 -18.76
N ASP A 428 -13.29 -37.79 -18.04
CA ASP A 428 -13.04 -38.69 -16.90
C ASP A 428 -13.85 -38.27 -15.65
N GLY A 429 -14.53 -37.11 -15.66
CA GLY A 429 -15.27 -36.56 -14.56
C GLY A 429 -14.40 -35.84 -13.51
N GLN A 430 -13.10 -35.66 -13.77
CA GLN A 430 -12.21 -34.95 -12.87
C GLN A 430 -12.43 -33.43 -12.99
N PRO A 431 -12.59 -32.68 -11.88
CA PRO A 431 -12.69 -31.23 -11.94
C PRO A 431 -11.36 -30.58 -12.36
N VAL A 432 -11.45 -29.52 -13.16
CA VAL A 432 -10.30 -28.79 -13.70
C VAL A 432 -10.37 -27.32 -13.36
N LEU A 433 -9.31 -26.79 -12.76
CA LEU A 433 -9.09 -25.37 -12.56
C LEU A 433 -7.96 -24.90 -13.48
N VAL A 434 -8.26 -23.96 -14.35
CA VAL A 434 -7.28 -23.36 -15.27
C VAL A 434 -6.88 -21.98 -14.76
N GLY A 435 -5.62 -21.82 -14.40
CA GLY A 435 -5.04 -20.52 -14.03
C GLY A 435 -4.52 -19.78 -15.26
N THR A 436 -4.95 -18.54 -15.46
CA THR A 436 -4.47 -17.64 -16.52
C THR A 436 -3.92 -16.36 -15.91
N ILE A 437 -2.97 -15.71 -16.59
CA ILE A 437 -2.44 -14.41 -16.17
C ILE A 437 -3.36 -13.29 -16.66
N ALA A 438 -3.66 -13.28 -17.96
CA ALA A 438 -4.43 -12.23 -18.61
C ALA A 438 -5.91 -12.61 -18.81
N ILE A 439 -6.77 -11.60 -18.82
CA ILE A 439 -8.20 -11.76 -19.10
C ILE A 439 -8.40 -12.25 -20.53
N GLU A 440 -7.62 -11.73 -21.49
CA GLU A 440 -7.66 -12.11 -22.89
C GLU A 440 -7.42 -13.62 -23.07
N THR A 441 -6.44 -14.18 -22.33
CA THR A 441 -6.17 -15.63 -22.33
C THR A 441 -7.36 -16.42 -21.78
N SER A 442 -7.98 -15.92 -20.70
CA SER A 442 -9.16 -16.57 -20.14
C SER A 442 -10.36 -16.55 -21.09
N GLU A 443 -10.59 -15.42 -21.77
CA GLU A 443 -11.66 -15.29 -22.78
C GLU A 443 -11.37 -16.14 -24.03
N LEU A 444 -10.11 -16.22 -24.47
CA LEU A 444 -9.70 -17.07 -25.59
C LEU A 444 -9.98 -18.55 -25.31
N LEU A 445 -9.51 -19.04 -24.14
CA LEU A 445 -9.75 -20.41 -23.71
C LEU A 445 -11.24 -20.70 -23.56
N SER A 446 -12.01 -19.77 -23.01
CA SER A 446 -13.46 -19.87 -22.91
C SER A 446 -14.14 -20.02 -24.29
N LYS A 447 -13.73 -19.21 -25.27
CA LYS A 447 -14.23 -19.33 -26.65
C LYS A 447 -13.89 -20.70 -27.28
N MET A 448 -12.68 -21.21 -27.02
CA MET A 448 -12.25 -22.53 -27.51
C MET A 448 -13.06 -23.68 -26.88
N LEU A 449 -13.30 -23.62 -25.56
CA LEU A 449 -14.12 -24.62 -24.85
C LEU A 449 -15.59 -24.57 -25.28
N THR A 450 -16.12 -23.37 -25.52
CA THR A 450 -17.48 -23.19 -26.04
C THR A 450 -17.63 -23.84 -27.42
N LYS A 451 -16.65 -23.71 -28.33
CA LYS A 451 -16.63 -24.41 -29.64
C LYS A 451 -16.63 -25.93 -29.47
N LYS A 452 -16.00 -26.44 -28.41
CA LYS A 452 -15.97 -27.87 -28.05
C LYS A 452 -17.20 -28.32 -27.27
N LYS A 453 -18.13 -27.41 -26.93
CA LYS A 453 -19.32 -27.66 -26.11
C LYS A 453 -19.00 -28.20 -24.70
N ILE A 454 -17.89 -27.80 -24.10
CA ILE A 454 -17.52 -28.14 -22.74
C ILE A 454 -18.11 -27.07 -21.82
N PRO A 455 -19.00 -27.43 -20.87
CA PRO A 455 -19.54 -26.50 -19.91
C PRO A 455 -18.39 -25.99 -18.99
N HIS A 456 -18.32 -24.70 -18.78
CA HIS A 456 -17.28 -24.09 -17.95
C HIS A 456 -17.73 -22.75 -17.39
N GLU A 457 -17.14 -22.37 -16.26
CA GLU A 457 -17.31 -21.07 -15.64
C GLU A 457 -16.02 -20.25 -15.77
N VAL A 458 -16.17 -18.91 -15.92
CA VAL A 458 -15.05 -18.00 -16.02
C VAL A 458 -15.07 -17.02 -14.87
N LEU A 459 -14.01 -17.06 -14.08
CA LEU A 459 -13.71 -16.15 -12.97
C LEU A 459 -12.71 -15.10 -13.44
N ASN A 460 -13.21 -13.93 -13.73
CA ASN A 460 -12.39 -12.76 -14.03
C ASN A 460 -12.95 -11.53 -13.32
N ALA A 461 -12.20 -10.44 -13.36
CA ALA A 461 -12.55 -9.19 -12.73
C ALA A 461 -13.93 -8.60 -13.08
N LYS A 462 -14.56 -9.08 -14.15
CA LYS A 462 -15.91 -8.62 -14.57
C LYS A 462 -17.03 -9.24 -13.72
N ASN A 463 -16.77 -10.33 -12.97
CA ASN A 463 -17.79 -11.16 -12.31
C ASN A 463 -17.60 -11.30 -10.79
N HIS A 464 -17.14 -10.27 -10.09
CA HIS A 464 -16.83 -10.31 -8.66
C HIS A 464 -17.95 -10.79 -7.74
N VAL A 465 -19.20 -10.43 -8.04
CA VAL A 465 -20.34 -10.72 -7.16
C VAL A 465 -20.61 -12.24 -7.04
N ARG A 466 -20.24 -13.02 -8.06
CA ARG A 466 -20.44 -14.47 -8.11
C ARG A 466 -19.17 -15.29 -7.82
N GLU A 467 -18.08 -14.65 -7.49
CA GLU A 467 -16.78 -15.30 -7.32
C GLU A 467 -16.81 -16.43 -6.28
N ALA A 468 -17.35 -16.15 -5.11
CA ALA A 468 -17.44 -17.14 -4.02
C ALA A 468 -18.33 -18.33 -4.39
N GLU A 469 -19.43 -18.08 -5.12
CA GLU A 469 -20.37 -19.10 -5.58
C GLU A 469 -19.70 -20.02 -6.64
N ILE A 470 -19.02 -19.44 -7.62
CA ILE A 470 -18.32 -20.21 -8.66
C ILE A 470 -17.22 -21.09 -8.07
N ILE A 471 -16.44 -20.54 -7.11
CA ILE A 471 -15.38 -21.30 -6.46
C ILE A 471 -15.92 -22.42 -5.60
N ALA A 472 -17.06 -22.24 -4.94
CA ALA A 472 -17.69 -23.29 -4.14
C ALA A 472 -18.00 -24.54 -5.00
N HIS A 473 -18.36 -24.35 -6.28
CA HIS A 473 -18.67 -25.41 -7.24
C HIS A 473 -17.46 -25.91 -8.04
N ALA A 474 -16.31 -25.25 -7.97
CA ALA A 474 -15.12 -25.61 -8.77
C ALA A 474 -14.53 -26.99 -8.44
N GLY A 475 -14.86 -27.56 -7.29
CA GLY A 475 -14.45 -28.91 -6.88
C GLY A 475 -15.45 -30.01 -7.17
N GLU A 476 -16.57 -29.74 -7.82
CA GLU A 476 -17.57 -30.72 -8.16
C GLU A 476 -17.16 -31.59 -9.33
N LYS A 477 -17.76 -32.78 -9.44
CA LYS A 477 -17.41 -33.74 -10.49
C LYS A 477 -17.62 -33.15 -11.88
N GLY A 478 -16.54 -33.16 -12.68
CA GLY A 478 -16.55 -32.67 -14.06
C GLY A 478 -16.61 -31.14 -14.20
N ALA A 479 -16.52 -30.37 -13.12
CA ALA A 479 -16.49 -28.91 -13.18
C ALA A 479 -15.24 -28.42 -13.93
N VAL A 480 -15.41 -27.40 -14.79
CA VAL A 480 -14.29 -26.70 -15.46
C VAL A 480 -14.38 -25.24 -15.12
N THR A 481 -13.35 -24.73 -14.46
CA THR A 481 -13.28 -23.32 -14.04
C THR A 481 -12.02 -22.68 -14.60
N ILE A 482 -12.17 -21.57 -15.32
CA ILE A 482 -11.05 -20.73 -15.75
C ILE A 482 -10.97 -19.55 -14.81
N ALA A 483 -9.85 -19.34 -14.16
CA ALA A 483 -9.66 -18.26 -13.20
C ALA A 483 -8.41 -17.45 -13.51
N THR A 484 -8.48 -16.12 -13.42
CA THR A 484 -7.28 -15.29 -13.34
C THR A 484 -6.66 -15.39 -11.94
N ASN A 485 -5.36 -15.11 -11.83
CA ASN A 485 -4.55 -15.39 -10.63
C ASN A 485 -5.13 -14.94 -9.31
N MET A 486 -5.75 -13.77 -9.30
CA MET A 486 -6.27 -13.13 -8.08
C MET A 486 -7.67 -13.61 -7.73
N ALA A 487 -8.37 -14.23 -8.67
CA ALA A 487 -9.73 -14.69 -8.45
C ALA A 487 -9.76 -15.90 -7.49
N GLY A 488 -10.62 -15.84 -6.50
CA GLY A 488 -10.79 -16.89 -5.50
C GLY A 488 -9.73 -16.98 -4.42
N ARG A 489 -8.86 -15.96 -4.26
CA ARG A 489 -7.88 -15.93 -3.18
C ARG A 489 -8.58 -15.89 -1.81
N GLY A 490 -8.06 -16.64 -0.84
CA GLY A 490 -8.67 -16.75 0.49
C GLY A 490 -9.94 -17.62 0.57
N THR A 491 -10.40 -18.18 -0.57
CA THR A 491 -11.55 -19.09 -0.62
C THR A 491 -11.10 -20.52 -0.84
N ASP A 492 -11.66 -21.45 -0.09
CA ASP A 492 -11.33 -22.88 -0.17
C ASP A 492 -12.18 -23.61 -1.21
N ILE A 493 -11.55 -24.46 -2.03
CA ILE A 493 -12.23 -25.34 -2.99
C ILE A 493 -12.44 -26.70 -2.31
N LYS A 494 -13.68 -27.02 -2.01
CA LYS A 494 -14.05 -28.31 -1.43
C LYS A 494 -14.31 -29.32 -2.56
N LEU A 495 -13.72 -30.51 -2.43
CA LEU A 495 -13.97 -31.59 -3.39
C LEU A 495 -15.37 -32.18 -3.18
N GLY A 496 -16.10 -32.33 -4.30
CA GLY A 496 -17.37 -33.03 -4.30
C GLY A 496 -17.23 -34.52 -4.02
N GLU A 497 -18.36 -35.18 -3.78
CA GLU A 497 -18.42 -36.62 -3.53
C GLU A 497 -17.87 -37.43 -4.71
N GLY A 498 -17.01 -38.41 -4.44
CA GLY A 498 -16.39 -39.28 -5.45
C GLY A 498 -15.26 -38.63 -6.27
N VAL A 499 -14.90 -37.38 -6.02
CA VAL A 499 -13.84 -36.68 -6.78
C VAL A 499 -12.43 -37.10 -6.31
N LYS A 500 -12.28 -37.54 -5.08
CA LYS A 500 -10.99 -38.05 -4.55
C LYS A 500 -10.54 -39.30 -5.30
N GLU A 501 -11.46 -40.19 -5.62
CA GLU A 501 -11.22 -41.45 -6.39
C GLU A 501 -10.83 -41.14 -7.85
N LEU A 502 -11.26 -39.98 -8.39
CA LEU A 502 -10.91 -39.50 -9.71
C LEU A 502 -9.56 -38.77 -9.76
N GLY A 503 -8.82 -38.74 -8.65
CA GLY A 503 -7.52 -38.07 -8.56
C GLY A 503 -7.57 -36.63 -8.04
N GLY A 504 -8.73 -36.19 -7.51
CA GLY A 504 -8.90 -34.86 -6.92
C GLY A 504 -8.95 -33.74 -7.95
N LEU A 505 -8.69 -32.50 -7.52
CA LEU A 505 -8.71 -31.33 -8.42
C LEU A 505 -7.47 -31.33 -9.32
N CYS A 506 -7.68 -31.19 -10.62
CA CYS A 506 -6.62 -30.92 -11.59
C CYS A 506 -6.42 -29.40 -11.75
N VAL A 507 -5.21 -28.91 -11.58
CA VAL A 507 -4.85 -27.50 -11.79
C VAL A 507 -3.93 -27.39 -13.00
N ILE A 508 -4.35 -26.58 -13.96
CA ILE A 508 -3.59 -26.28 -15.19
C ILE A 508 -3.18 -24.82 -15.16
N GLY A 509 -1.88 -24.53 -15.19
CA GLY A 509 -1.37 -23.20 -15.46
C GLY A 509 -1.18 -22.96 -16.94
N SER A 510 -1.81 -21.93 -17.50
CA SER A 510 -1.69 -21.60 -18.94
C SER A 510 -0.32 -20.99 -19.28
N GLU A 511 0.41 -20.52 -18.29
CA GLU A 511 1.75 -19.97 -18.39
C GLU A 511 2.36 -19.84 -16.99
N ARG A 512 3.68 -19.60 -16.90
CA ARG A 512 4.37 -19.31 -15.64
C ARG A 512 4.28 -17.83 -15.33
N HIS A 513 4.00 -17.53 -14.08
CA HIS A 513 3.93 -16.17 -13.56
C HIS A 513 5.32 -15.54 -13.40
N GLU A 514 5.36 -14.24 -13.20
CA GLU A 514 6.60 -13.51 -12.90
C GLU A 514 7.30 -14.00 -11.63
N SER A 515 6.54 -14.51 -10.66
CA SER A 515 7.04 -15.01 -9.38
C SER A 515 6.69 -16.48 -9.18
N ARG A 516 7.66 -17.26 -8.71
CA ARG A 516 7.48 -18.68 -8.31
C ARG A 516 6.42 -18.83 -7.20
N ARG A 517 6.30 -17.81 -6.39
CA ARG A 517 5.33 -17.74 -5.30
C ARG A 517 3.88 -17.85 -5.81
N ILE A 518 3.56 -17.10 -6.86
CA ILE A 518 2.22 -17.10 -7.48
C ILE A 518 1.93 -18.49 -8.10
N ASP A 519 2.91 -19.09 -8.76
CA ASP A 519 2.78 -20.47 -9.25
C ASP A 519 2.49 -21.45 -8.12
N ASN A 520 3.16 -21.32 -6.98
CA ASN A 520 2.93 -22.16 -5.81
C ASN A 520 1.55 -21.92 -5.17
N GLN A 521 1.03 -20.70 -5.21
CA GLN A 521 -0.34 -20.40 -4.78
C GLN A 521 -1.37 -21.09 -5.68
N LEU A 522 -1.14 -21.07 -7.00
CA LEU A 522 -2.00 -21.77 -7.96
C LEU A 522 -1.96 -23.28 -7.71
N ARG A 523 -0.78 -23.88 -7.60
CA ARG A 523 -0.63 -25.32 -7.23
C ARG A 523 -1.32 -25.64 -5.92
N GLY A 524 -1.24 -24.75 -4.93
CA GLY A 524 -1.84 -24.90 -3.61
C GLY A 524 -3.38 -24.92 -3.60
N ARG A 525 -4.03 -24.67 -4.74
CA ARG A 525 -5.47 -24.86 -4.88
C ARG A 525 -5.88 -26.33 -4.85
N SER A 526 -4.98 -27.24 -5.18
CA SER A 526 -5.18 -28.70 -5.23
C SER A 526 -4.35 -29.41 -4.17
N GLY A 527 -4.75 -30.61 -3.79
CA GLY A 527 -4.02 -31.51 -2.88
C GLY A 527 -3.97 -30.99 -1.44
N ARG A 528 -5.10 -30.55 -0.88
CA ARG A 528 -5.23 -30.00 0.47
C ARG A 528 -5.57 -31.09 1.47
N GLN A 529 -5.09 -30.95 2.70
CA GLN A 529 -5.40 -31.87 3.82
C GLN A 529 -5.24 -33.36 3.50
N GLY A 530 -4.21 -33.69 2.69
CA GLY A 530 -3.95 -35.07 2.27
C GLY A 530 -4.84 -35.58 1.14
N ASP A 531 -5.61 -34.73 0.48
CA ASP A 531 -6.38 -35.11 -0.71
C ASP A 531 -5.46 -35.30 -1.91
N PRO A 532 -5.81 -36.18 -2.84
CA PRO A 532 -5.11 -36.30 -4.11
C PRO A 532 -5.30 -35.04 -4.96
N GLY A 533 -4.42 -34.83 -5.91
CA GLY A 533 -4.47 -33.72 -6.80
C GLY A 533 -3.41 -33.80 -7.89
N PHE A 534 -3.57 -33.01 -8.93
CA PHE A 534 -2.62 -32.96 -10.03
C PHE A 534 -2.40 -31.52 -10.46
N THR A 535 -1.15 -31.15 -10.75
CA THR A 535 -0.86 -29.81 -11.27
C THR A 535 0.12 -29.88 -12.42
N GLN A 536 -0.09 -29.05 -13.47
CA GLN A 536 0.80 -28.96 -14.62
C GLN A 536 0.75 -27.57 -15.24
N PHE A 537 1.92 -27.06 -15.64
CA PHE A 537 2.02 -25.81 -16.39
C PHE A 537 2.30 -26.06 -17.87
N PHE A 538 1.62 -25.29 -18.71
CA PHE A 538 1.80 -25.25 -20.15
C PHE A 538 2.46 -23.92 -20.51
N VAL A 539 3.65 -23.97 -21.07
CA VAL A 539 4.53 -22.81 -21.29
C VAL A 539 4.87 -22.69 -22.76
N SER A 540 5.00 -21.49 -23.29
CA SER A 540 5.44 -21.22 -24.66
C SER A 540 6.64 -20.26 -24.65
N PHE A 541 7.53 -20.39 -25.64
CA PHE A 541 8.60 -19.41 -25.87
C PHE A 541 8.07 -18.01 -26.25
N GLU A 542 6.80 -17.91 -26.62
CA GLU A 542 6.13 -16.64 -26.88
C GLU A 542 5.45 -16.06 -25.65
N ASP A 543 5.53 -16.72 -24.47
CA ASP A 543 5.03 -16.18 -23.22
C ASP A 543 5.93 -15.02 -22.75
N GLU A 544 5.33 -13.98 -22.22
CA GLU A 544 5.99 -12.71 -21.91
C GLU A 544 7.24 -12.88 -21.03
N LEU A 545 7.16 -13.76 -20.02
CA LEU A 545 8.30 -14.07 -19.16
C LEU A 545 9.52 -14.57 -19.95
N LEU A 546 9.30 -15.45 -20.93
CA LEU A 546 10.37 -16.01 -21.74
C LEU A 546 10.82 -15.09 -22.88
N VAL A 547 9.94 -14.25 -23.37
CA VAL A 547 10.29 -13.20 -24.34
C VAL A 547 11.21 -12.16 -23.70
N ARG A 548 10.90 -11.70 -22.49
CA ARG A 548 11.67 -10.65 -21.80
C ARG A 548 12.97 -11.17 -21.18
N PHE A 549 12.95 -12.35 -20.57
CA PHE A 549 14.04 -12.85 -19.73
C PHE A 549 14.61 -14.20 -20.17
N GLY A 550 14.01 -14.83 -21.18
CA GLY A 550 14.52 -16.03 -21.82
C GLY A 550 15.68 -15.69 -22.76
N SER A 551 16.64 -16.60 -22.93
CA SER A 551 17.73 -16.35 -23.86
C SER A 551 17.31 -16.68 -25.30
N ASP A 552 17.55 -15.76 -26.24
CA ASP A 552 17.37 -15.94 -27.71
C ASP A 552 18.14 -17.16 -28.24
N ARG A 553 19.15 -17.59 -27.51
CA ARG A 553 19.95 -18.76 -27.79
C ARG A 553 19.12 -20.07 -27.86
N TYR A 554 18.07 -20.18 -27.02
CA TYR A 554 17.18 -21.35 -27.02
C TYR A 554 16.15 -21.31 -28.16
N ARG A 555 15.69 -20.13 -28.59
CA ARG A 555 14.85 -19.95 -29.78
C ARG A 555 15.55 -20.44 -31.04
N GLY A 556 16.80 -20.03 -31.26
CA GLY A 556 17.60 -20.45 -32.39
C GLY A 556 17.91 -21.95 -32.39
N MET A 557 18.15 -22.54 -31.22
CA MET A 557 18.41 -23.97 -31.07
C MET A 557 17.20 -24.83 -31.43
N LEU A 558 15.98 -24.41 -31.08
CA LEU A 558 14.76 -25.16 -31.35
C LEU A 558 14.27 -25.02 -32.79
N ALA A 559 14.45 -23.84 -33.39
CA ALA A 559 14.19 -23.66 -34.83
C ALA A 559 15.02 -24.63 -35.66
N ASN A 560 16.26 -24.91 -35.23
CA ASN A 560 17.16 -25.85 -35.88
C ASN A 560 16.81 -27.34 -35.63
N LEU A 561 16.03 -27.66 -34.59
CA LEU A 561 15.64 -29.03 -34.24
C LEU A 561 14.33 -29.49 -34.89
N GLY A 562 13.69 -28.67 -35.72
CA GLY A 562 12.53 -29.05 -36.55
C GLY A 562 11.25 -29.33 -35.75
N PHE A 563 11.11 -28.85 -34.52
CA PHE A 563 9.87 -29.00 -33.76
C PHE A 563 8.75 -28.17 -34.36
N THR A 564 7.67 -28.83 -34.77
CA THR A 564 6.44 -28.19 -35.29
C THR A 564 5.49 -27.83 -34.14
N GLY A 565 4.70 -26.77 -34.32
CA GLY A 565 3.95 -26.02 -33.30
C GLY A 565 3.12 -26.77 -32.25
N ASP A 566 2.71 -28.01 -32.50
CA ASP A 566 1.81 -28.82 -31.66
C ASP A 566 2.52 -29.85 -30.77
N GLN A 567 3.82 -29.99 -30.88
CA GLN A 567 4.58 -30.98 -30.12
C GLN A 567 5.12 -30.37 -28.82
N ALA A 568 4.75 -30.99 -27.69
CA ALA A 568 5.27 -30.62 -26.38
C ALA A 568 6.70 -31.12 -26.17
N ILE A 569 7.54 -30.26 -25.64
CA ILE A 569 8.87 -30.62 -25.19
C ILE A 569 8.83 -30.77 -23.66
N GLN A 570 9.05 -31.98 -23.17
CA GLN A 570 9.09 -32.27 -21.75
C GLN A 570 10.54 -32.54 -21.33
N ASN A 571 11.19 -31.55 -20.75
CA ASN A 571 12.56 -31.67 -20.28
C ASN A 571 12.78 -30.79 -19.03
N LYS A 572 13.32 -31.40 -17.98
CA LYS A 572 13.67 -30.73 -16.70
C LYS A 572 14.64 -29.55 -16.86
N MET A 573 15.44 -29.54 -17.93
CA MET A 573 16.36 -28.44 -18.22
C MET A 573 15.60 -27.17 -18.59
N PHE A 574 14.51 -27.26 -19.34
CA PHE A 574 13.69 -26.09 -19.71
C PHE A 574 12.93 -25.54 -18.50
N SER A 575 12.39 -26.39 -17.62
CA SER A 575 11.77 -25.93 -16.37
C SER A 575 12.76 -25.12 -15.51
N LYS A 576 14.04 -25.53 -15.46
CA LYS A 576 15.09 -24.75 -14.78
C LYS A 576 15.38 -23.42 -15.47
N THR A 577 15.28 -23.33 -16.78
CA THR A 577 15.46 -22.08 -17.52
C THR A 577 14.34 -21.10 -17.19
N VAL A 578 13.10 -21.57 -17.17
CA VAL A 578 11.93 -20.76 -16.77
C VAL A 578 12.09 -20.28 -15.32
N GLU A 579 12.49 -21.18 -14.41
CA GLU A 579 12.75 -20.82 -13.02
C GLU A 579 13.87 -19.78 -12.88
N SER A 580 14.92 -19.86 -13.71
CA SER A 580 15.98 -18.87 -13.75
C SER A 580 15.49 -17.50 -14.25
N ALA A 581 14.57 -17.48 -15.23
CA ALA A 581 13.92 -16.26 -15.69
C ALA A 581 13.09 -15.63 -14.57
N GLN A 582 12.26 -16.43 -13.86
CA GLN A 582 11.50 -15.96 -12.72
C GLN A 582 12.39 -15.34 -11.63
N ARG A 583 13.49 -16.00 -11.27
CA ARG A 583 14.45 -15.46 -10.28
C ARG A 583 15.04 -14.11 -10.69
N LYS A 584 15.27 -13.89 -11.99
CA LYS A 584 15.74 -12.58 -12.47
C LYS A 584 14.67 -11.50 -12.29
N VAL A 585 13.42 -11.83 -12.61
CA VAL A 585 12.29 -10.90 -12.42
C VAL A 585 12.08 -10.60 -10.94
N GLU A 586 12.08 -11.65 -10.09
CA GLU A 586 11.99 -11.51 -8.64
C GLU A 586 13.09 -10.58 -8.11
N GLY A 587 14.34 -10.76 -8.57
CA GLY A 587 15.47 -9.90 -8.21
C GLY A 587 15.29 -8.45 -8.64
N ASN A 588 14.90 -8.21 -9.90
CA ASN A 588 14.64 -6.85 -10.39
C ASN A 588 13.51 -6.17 -9.60
N ASN A 589 12.45 -6.91 -9.30
CA ASN A 589 11.34 -6.39 -8.51
C ASN A 589 11.76 -6.08 -7.06
N PHE A 590 12.61 -6.90 -6.47
CA PHE A 590 13.20 -6.65 -5.17
C PHE A 590 14.04 -5.36 -5.18
N ASP A 591 14.89 -5.18 -6.20
CA ASP A 591 15.72 -3.98 -6.32
C ASP A 591 14.86 -2.71 -6.46
N ILE A 592 13.77 -2.75 -7.24
CA ILE A 592 12.82 -1.65 -7.39
C ILE A 592 12.17 -1.32 -6.03
N ARG A 593 11.69 -2.33 -5.28
CA ARG A 593 11.08 -2.10 -3.96
C ARG A 593 12.09 -1.55 -2.95
N LYS A 594 13.31 -2.07 -2.98
CA LYS A 594 14.41 -1.59 -2.12
C LYS A 594 14.77 -0.14 -2.44
N GLN A 595 14.83 0.20 -3.72
CA GLN A 595 15.08 1.58 -4.14
C GLN A 595 13.95 2.51 -3.68
N LEU A 596 12.69 2.11 -3.89
CA LEU A 596 11.53 2.88 -3.42
C LEU A 596 11.60 3.12 -1.91
N LEU A 597 11.89 2.07 -1.14
CA LEU A 597 12.03 2.17 0.31
C LEU A 597 13.16 3.11 0.72
N ASN A 598 14.34 3.01 0.10
CA ASN A 598 15.48 3.87 0.43
C ASN A 598 15.18 5.36 0.23
N TYR A 599 14.43 5.71 -0.82
CA TYR A 599 13.99 7.08 -1.05
C TYR A 599 12.89 7.51 -0.07
N ASP A 600 11.93 6.60 0.23
CA ASP A 600 10.87 6.91 1.18
C ASP A 600 11.38 6.95 2.64
N ASP A 601 12.46 6.25 2.99
CA ASP A 601 13.07 6.33 4.33
C ASP A 601 13.56 7.75 4.65
N VAL A 602 14.08 8.49 3.65
CA VAL A 602 14.45 9.91 3.81
C VAL A 602 13.20 10.73 4.13
N MET A 603 12.15 10.53 3.35
CA MET A 603 10.86 11.20 3.58
C MET A 603 10.22 10.77 4.90
N ASN A 604 10.40 9.50 5.31
CA ASN A 604 9.83 8.99 6.56
C ASN A 604 10.42 9.67 7.79
N ASN A 605 11.73 9.86 7.82
CA ASN A 605 12.38 10.58 8.92
C ASN A 605 11.84 12.01 9.03
N GLN A 606 11.67 12.71 7.92
CA GLN A 606 11.09 14.05 7.88
C GLN A 606 9.63 14.07 8.30
N ARG A 607 8.85 13.07 7.84
CA ARG A 607 7.44 12.87 8.19
C ARG A 607 7.26 12.66 9.69
N GLU A 608 8.09 11.84 10.32
CA GLU A 608 8.05 11.59 11.76
C GLU A 608 8.26 12.89 12.55
N ILE A 609 9.20 13.73 12.15
CA ILE A 609 9.47 15.02 12.81
C ILE A 609 8.25 15.94 12.67
N ILE A 610 7.72 16.11 11.46
CA ILE A 610 6.57 17.00 11.21
C ILE A 610 5.31 16.50 11.91
N TYR A 611 5.05 15.19 11.85
CA TYR A 611 3.87 14.61 12.50
C TYR A 611 3.99 14.65 14.02
N ALA A 612 5.19 14.50 14.58
CA ALA A 612 5.43 14.69 16.01
C ALA A 612 5.14 16.14 16.44
N LYS A 613 5.67 17.15 15.72
CA LYS A 613 5.35 18.57 15.97
C LYS A 613 3.85 18.83 15.87
N ARG A 614 3.20 18.27 14.86
CA ARG A 614 1.77 18.43 14.65
C ARG A 614 0.95 17.79 15.77
N ASN A 615 1.37 16.62 16.23
CA ASN A 615 0.74 15.89 17.33
C ASN A 615 0.91 16.64 18.65
N GLU A 616 2.07 17.23 18.90
CA GLU A 616 2.32 18.07 20.07
C GLU A 616 1.33 19.24 20.12
N ILE A 617 1.11 19.93 19.00
CA ILE A 617 0.13 21.02 18.92
C ILE A 617 -1.31 20.54 19.17
N LEU A 618 -1.67 19.34 18.72
CA LEU A 618 -3.01 18.79 18.88
C LEU A 618 -3.26 18.24 20.29
N ASP A 619 -2.25 17.63 20.91
CA ASP A 619 -2.40 16.89 22.16
C ASP A 619 -2.25 17.78 23.42
N ASN A 620 -1.47 18.86 23.35
CA ASN A 620 -1.32 19.80 24.44
C ASN A 620 -2.56 20.69 24.56
N GLU A 621 -2.96 21.03 25.78
CA GLU A 621 -4.05 21.97 26.01
C GLU A 621 -3.67 23.39 25.56
N SER A 622 -2.48 23.85 25.85
CA SER A 622 -1.89 25.11 25.37
C SER A 622 -0.53 24.86 24.73
N ILE A 623 -0.21 25.65 23.71
CA ILE A 623 1.08 25.66 23.02
C ILE A 623 1.81 27.01 23.17
N HIS A 624 1.34 27.85 24.08
CA HIS A 624 1.84 29.22 24.22
C HIS A 624 3.35 29.27 24.44
N ASP A 625 3.91 28.44 25.35
CA ASP A 625 5.36 28.35 25.57
C ASP A 625 6.11 27.91 24.32
N THR A 626 5.53 26.98 23.52
CA THR A 626 6.12 26.53 22.24
C THR A 626 6.16 27.68 21.24
N VAL A 627 5.12 28.50 21.19
CA VAL A 627 5.06 29.70 20.36
C VAL A 627 6.11 30.72 20.75
N LEU A 628 6.26 31.01 22.03
CA LEU A 628 7.29 31.93 22.54
C LEU A 628 8.69 31.44 22.21
N ASN A 629 8.97 30.14 22.36
CA ASN A 629 10.22 29.54 21.93
C ASN A 629 10.44 29.68 20.42
N GLY A 630 9.39 29.49 19.59
CA GLY A 630 9.44 29.70 18.16
C GLY A 630 9.81 31.15 17.76
N PHE A 631 9.34 32.16 18.51
CA PHE A 631 9.79 33.55 18.34
C PHE A 631 11.28 33.69 18.59
N ARG A 632 11.79 33.07 19.66
CA ARG A 632 13.21 33.11 20.01
C ARG A 632 14.07 32.46 18.94
N ASP A 633 13.63 31.30 18.45
CA ASP A 633 14.32 30.57 17.37
C ASP A 633 14.43 31.44 16.10
N TYR A 634 13.31 32.03 15.66
CA TYR A 634 13.31 32.89 14.48
C TYR A 634 14.18 34.16 14.65
N ILE A 635 14.14 34.78 15.83
CA ILE A 635 15.03 35.91 16.16
C ILE A 635 16.49 35.47 16.12
N SER A 636 16.80 34.30 16.68
CA SER A 636 18.13 33.71 16.61
C SER A 636 18.60 33.45 15.18
N ASP A 637 17.72 32.98 14.31
CA ASP A 637 18.02 32.77 12.89
C ASP A 637 18.35 34.09 12.18
N ILE A 638 17.59 35.15 12.48
CA ILE A 638 17.86 36.51 11.93
C ILE A 638 19.26 36.96 12.34
N VAL A 639 19.59 36.87 13.61
CA VAL A 639 20.88 37.36 14.11
C VAL A 639 22.04 36.50 13.63
N ASN A 640 21.89 35.18 13.66
CA ASN A 640 22.91 34.23 13.27
C ASN A 640 23.20 34.26 11.76
N SER A 641 22.23 34.62 10.91
CA SER A 641 22.45 34.77 9.47
C SER A 641 23.53 35.82 9.13
N HIS A 642 23.77 36.77 10.03
CA HIS A 642 24.81 37.82 9.88
C HIS A 642 26.15 37.40 10.49
N LEU A 643 26.24 36.24 11.17
CA LEU A 643 27.45 35.75 11.83
C LEU A 643 28.25 34.71 11.02
N VAL A 644 27.88 34.47 9.77
CA VAL A 644 28.45 33.37 8.94
C VAL A 644 29.95 33.52 8.68
N GLU A 645 30.48 34.75 8.68
CA GLU A 645 31.90 35.02 8.47
C GLU A 645 32.65 35.53 9.70
N SER A 646 31.95 35.84 10.82
CA SER A 646 32.58 36.41 12.03
C SER A 646 31.79 36.04 13.28
N THR A 647 32.46 35.99 14.43
CA THR A 647 31.83 35.82 15.75
C THR A 647 31.26 37.10 16.33
N LYS A 648 31.34 38.22 15.59
CA LYS A 648 30.86 39.53 16.00
C LYS A 648 30.07 40.19 14.90
N LEU A 649 28.97 40.84 15.25
CA LEU A 649 28.17 41.66 14.37
C LEU A 649 28.95 42.95 13.96
N LYS A 650 28.84 43.34 12.71
CA LYS A 650 29.37 44.60 12.19
C LYS A 650 28.34 45.71 12.42
N GLU A 651 28.75 46.96 12.28
CA GLU A 651 27.88 48.11 12.53
C GLU A 651 26.66 48.15 11.56
N GLU A 652 26.82 47.66 10.37
CA GLU A 652 25.76 47.52 9.34
C GLU A 652 24.77 46.44 9.71
N ASP A 653 25.24 45.32 10.27
CA ASP A 653 24.41 44.15 10.62
C ASP A 653 23.32 44.51 11.65
N TYR A 654 23.65 45.38 12.61
CA TYR A 654 22.67 45.86 13.64
C TYR A 654 21.49 46.60 13.00
N SER A 655 21.72 47.32 11.90
CA SER A 655 20.68 48.07 11.22
C SER A 655 19.75 47.13 10.42
N GLU A 656 20.33 46.14 9.75
CA GLU A 656 19.56 45.13 8.97
C GLU A 656 18.75 44.21 9.90
N ILE A 657 19.34 43.73 11.01
CA ILE A 657 18.66 42.97 12.05
C ILE A 657 17.48 43.75 12.63
N LEU A 658 17.70 45.04 12.90
CA LEU A 658 16.69 45.93 13.47
C LEU A 658 15.54 46.19 12.51
N GLU A 659 15.85 46.40 11.23
CA GLU A 659 14.83 46.57 10.18
C GLU A 659 13.98 45.31 10.05
N ALA A 660 14.62 44.14 9.95
CA ALA A 660 13.94 42.87 9.89
C ALA A 660 13.04 42.61 11.12
N ALA A 661 13.53 42.91 12.33
CA ALA A 661 12.75 42.74 13.56
C ALA A 661 11.56 43.70 13.61
N ASN A 662 11.79 44.98 13.30
CA ASN A 662 10.76 46.01 13.35
C ASN A 662 9.67 45.81 12.29
N GLU A 663 10.04 45.32 11.11
CA GLU A 663 9.08 45.09 10.02
C GLU A 663 8.29 43.78 10.23
N ASN A 664 8.93 42.73 10.65
CA ASN A 664 8.33 41.41 10.66
C ASN A 664 7.73 41.01 12.02
N LEU A 665 8.32 41.44 13.15
CA LEU A 665 7.98 40.91 14.47
C LEU A 665 7.27 41.90 15.38
N LEU A 666 7.46 43.20 15.18
CA LEU A 666 6.86 44.22 16.06
C LEU A 666 5.65 44.88 15.43
N ARG A 667 4.57 44.97 16.20
CA ARG A 667 3.31 45.60 15.78
C ARG A 667 3.23 47.04 16.28
N LYS A 668 3.34 47.21 17.56
CA LYS A 668 3.10 48.49 18.26
C LYS A 668 4.41 49.19 18.67
N TYR A 669 5.35 48.40 19.11
CA TYR A 669 6.66 48.89 19.56
C TYR A 669 7.65 48.98 18.40
N ARG A 670 8.66 49.82 18.57
CA ARG A 670 9.83 49.91 17.72
C ARG A 670 11.07 49.91 18.56
N ILE A 671 12.05 49.10 18.22
CA ILE A 671 13.38 49.08 18.86
C ILE A 671 14.25 50.05 18.12
N ASN A 672 15.02 50.86 18.89
CA ASN A 672 15.96 51.82 18.32
C ASN A 672 17.34 51.18 18.23
N LEU A 673 18.16 51.66 17.27
CA LEU A 673 19.51 51.16 17.07
C LEU A 673 20.39 51.28 18.35
N SER A 674 20.20 52.33 19.18
CA SER A 674 20.89 52.53 20.43
C SER A 674 20.66 51.43 21.47
N GLU A 675 19.61 50.65 21.34
CA GLU A 675 19.26 49.56 22.28
C GLU A 675 20.02 48.26 21.99
N ILE A 676 20.50 48.07 20.78
CA ILE A 676 21.19 46.84 20.35
C ILE A 676 22.63 47.07 19.89
N ASN A 677 22.97 48.27 19.46
CA ASN A 677 24.28 48.58 18.86
C ASN A 677 25.42 48.28 19.87
N GLY A 678 26.42 47.55 19.40
CA GLY A 678 27.61 47.16 20.18
C GLY A 678 27.38 46.02 21.19
N LYS A 679 26.18 45.47 21.30
CA LYS A 679 25.86 44.30 22.14
C LYS A 679 26.36 42.99 21.55
N HIS A 680 26.58 41.99 22.38
CA HIS A 680 26.84 40.63 21.98
C HIS A 680 25.63 40.03 21.27
N PRO A 681 25.77 39.16 20.27
CA PRO A 681 24.64 38.53 19.56
C PRO A 681 23.53 38.01 20.48
N ASP A 682 23.88 37.30 21.54
CA ASP A 682 22.91 36.79 22.54
C ASP A 682 22.11 37.90 23.23
N GLU A 683 22.76 39.02 23.56
CA GLU A 683 22.10 40.18 24.18
C GLU A 683 21.17 40.90 23.18
N VAL A 684 21.52 40.85 21.86
CA VAL A 684 20.65 41.37 20.80
C VAL A 684 19.40 40.50 20.69
N ILE A 685 19.57 39.18 20.68
CA ILE A 685 18.46 38.20 20.64
C ILE A 685 17.55 38.44 21.85
N ASP A 686 18.09 38.51 23.08
CA ASP A 686 17.30 38.74 24.29
C ASP A 686 16.56 40.09 24.26
N THR A 687 17.21 41.14 23.78
CA THR A 687 16.58 42.48 23.68
C THR A 687 15.37 42.44 22.70
N ILE A 688 15.55 41.86 21.54
CA ILE A 688 14.45 41.73 20.52
C ILE A 688 13.35 40.82 21.06
N TYR A 689 13.71 39.66 21.63
CA TYR A 689 12.76 38.69 22.18
C TYR A 689 11.88 39.30 23.27
N ASN A 690 12.46 40.00 24.25
CA ASN A 690 11.68 40.65 25.31
C ASN A 690 10.70 41.71 24.81
N ASN A 691 11.05 42.43 23.74
CA ASN A 691 10.14 43.42 23.14
C ASN A 691 9.03 42.74 22.32
N VAL A 692 9.37 41.67 21.60
CA VAL A 692 8.40 40.88 20.80
C VAL A 692 7.41 40.17 21.74
N THR A 693 7.90 39.52 22.79
CA THR A 693 7.04 38.86 23.78
C THR A 693 6.10 39.85 24.45
N ARG A 694 6.59 41.01 24.88
CA ARG A 694 5.75 42.06 25.47
C ARG A 694 4.67 42.55 24.48
N ASP A 695 5.02 42.80 23.22
CA ASP A 695 4.05 43.23 22.20
C ASP A 695 3.00 42.16 21.92
N TYR A 696 3.39 40.90 22.02
CA TYR A 696 2.49 39.77 21.86
C TYR A 696 1.56 39.57 23.05
N GLU A 697 2.08 39.61 24.26
CA GLU A 697 1.27 39.49 25.48
C GLU A 697 0.24 40.66 25.61
N GLU A 698 0.66 41.90 25.28
CA GLU A 698 -0.27 43.05 25.24
C GLU A 698 -1.36 42.84 24.17
N LYS A 699 -1.08 42.14 23.04
CA LYS A 699 -2.08 41.79 22.05
C LYS A 699 -3.10 40.79 22.61
N LEU A 700 -2.71 39.94 23.52
CA LEU A 700 -3.53 38.86 24.09
C LEU A 700 -4.26 39.27 25.37
N GLU A 701 -3.98 40.43 25.96
CA GLU A 701 -4.46 40.84 27.28
C GLU A 701 -6.00 40.82 27.42
N ASP A 702 -6.69 41.19 26.36
CA ASP A 702 -8.18 41.24 26.34
C ASP A 702 -8.82 39.94 25.77
N ILE A 703 -8.02 38.88 25.50
CA ILE A 703 -8.49 37.70 24.81
C ILE A 703 -8.60 36.52 25.80
N PRO A 704 -9.76 35.85 25.86
CA PRO A 704 -9.91 34.65 26.68
C PRO A 704 -8.87 33.57 26.32
N GLU A 705 -8.36 32.88 27.33
CA GLU A 705 -7.31 31.86 27.16
C GLU A 705 -7.68 30.76 26.15
N GLU A 706 -8.93 30.30 26.18
CA GLU A 706 -9.43 29.30 25.21
C GLU A 706 -9.36 29.81 23.75
N VAL A 707 -9.63 31.08 23.52
CA VAL A 707 -9.57 31.69 22.18
C VAL A 707 -8.14 31.90 21.72
N ARG A 708 -7.25 32.26 22.64
CA ARG A 708 -5.81 32.37 22.43
C ARG A 708 -5.25 31.01 21.96
N ASP A 709 -5.49 29.96 22.76
CA ASP A 709 -4.99 28.62 22.47
C ASP A 709 -5.52 28.08 21.14
N GLU A 710 -6.78 28.32 20.84
CA GLU A 710 -7.37 27.95 19.54
C GLU A 710 -6.75 28.74 18.38
N PHE A 711 -6.44 30.02 18.56
CA PHE A 711 -5.79 30.86 17.57
C PHE A 711 -4.36 30.38 17.28
N GLU A 712 -3.56 30.17 18.33
CA GLU A 712 -2.18 29.69 18.21
C GLU A 712 -2.12 28.32 17.51
N LYS A 713 -2.98 27.38 17.90
CA LYS A 713 -3.08 26.06 17.26
C LYS A 713 -3.54 26.14 15.81
N ALA A 714 -4.53 26.96 15.51
CA ALA A 714 -5.08 27.09 14.16
C ALA A 714 -4.05 27.67 13.18
N VAL A 715 -3.31 28.69 13.60
CA VAL A 715 -2.24 29.31 12.80
C VAL A 715 -1.10 28.31 12.59
N SER A 716 -0.59 27.72 13.68
CA SER A 716 0.55 26.79 13.62
C SER A 716 0.24 25.58 12.74
N LEU A 717 -0.89 24.90 12.93
CA LEU A 717 -1.28 23.77 12.09
C LEU A 717 -1.40 24.14 10.62
N ARG A 718 -2.01 25.28 10.31
CA ARG A 718 -2.20 25.72 8.93
C ARG A 718 -0.89 26.00 8.22
N VAL A 719 0.07 26.63 8.90
CA VAL A 719 1.38 26.94 8.36
C VAL A 719 2.15 25.64 8.13
N ILE A 720 2.20 24.75 9.13
CA ILE A 720 2.88 23.44 9.01
C ILE A 720 2.30 22.63 7.85
N ASP A 721 0.96 22.51 7.77
CA ASP A 721 0.30 21.71 6.73
C ASP A 721 0.60 22.25 5.33
N ASN A 722 0.61 23.58 5.14
CA ASN A 722 0.91 24.19 3.84
C ASN A 722 2.35 23.91 3.40
N TYR A 723 3.32 24.15 4.28
CA TYR A 723 4.74 23.91 3.97
C TYR A 723 5.06 22.44 3.78
N TRP A 724 4.46 21.56 4.58
CA TRP A 724 4.64 20.12 4.44
C TRP A 724 4.13 19.60 3.09
N MET A 725 2.94 20.03 2.65
CA MET A 725 2.40 19.67 1.33
C MET A 725 3.28 20.19 0.19
N GLU A 726 3.83 21.38 0.32
CA GLU A 726 4.75 21.94 -0.67
C GLU A 726 6.07 21.14 -0.70
N HIS A 727 6.58 20.78 0.48
CA HIS A 727 7.79 19.99 0.61
C HIS A 727 7.67 18.59 0.01
N ILE A 728 6.54 17.89 0.23
CA ILE A 728 6.27 16.59 -0.43
C ILE A 728 6.39 16.72 -1.95
N SER A 729 5.82 17.77 -2.52
CA SER A 729 5.90 18.03 -3.97
C SER A 729 7.33 18.33 -4.41
N THR A 730 8.06 19.16 -3.66
CA THR A 730 9.46 19.51 -3.93
C THR A 730 10.36 18.27 -3.89
N MET A 731 10.18 17.41 -2.88
CA MET A 731 10.93 16.16 -2.75
C MET A 731 10.59 15.15 -3.86
N SER A 732 9.36 15.12 -4.35
CA SER A 732 9.00 14.30 -5.50
C SER A 732 9.72 14.79 -6.77
N HIS A 733 9.73 16.08 -7.04
CA HIS A 733 10.48 16.66 -8.17
C HIS A 733 11.99 16.43 -8.05
N LEU A 734 12.55 16.56 -6.84
CA LEU A 734 13.95 16.25 -6.59
C LEU A 734 14.26 14.79 -6.93
N ARG A 735 13.43 13.83 -6.51
CA ARG A 735 13.60 12.41 -6.79
C ARG A 735 13.61 12.14 -8.30
N ASP A 736 12.72 12.78 -9.05
CA ASP A 736 12.62 12.58 -10.50
C ASP A 736 13.85 13.11 -11.25
N GLY A 737 14.46 14.21 -10.76
CA GLY A 737 15.65 14.82 -11.35
C GLY A 737 16.99 14.26 -10.85
N ILE A 738 17.04 13.61 -9.70
CA ILE A 738 18.28 13.24 -9.00
C ILE A 738 19.12 12.21 -9.75
N GLY A 739 18.49 11.39 -10.62
CA GLY A 739 19.17 10.39 -11.43
C GLY A 739 20.29 10.97 -12.29
N LEU A 740 20.17 12.23 -12.73
CA LEU A 740 21.16 12.95 -13.52
C LEU A 740 22.47 13.20 -12.75
N ARG A 741 22.43 13.23 -11.41
CA ARG A 741 23.63 13.37 -10.56
C ARG A 741 24.58 12.17 -10.68
N GLY A 742 24.08 11.00 -11.12
CA GLY A 742 24.91 9.83 -11.41
C GLY A 742 26.00 10.08 -12.45
N TYR A 743 25.79 10.99 -13.39
CA TYR A 743 26.80 11.40 -14.37
C TYR A 743 27.98 12.16 -13.73
N ALA A 744 27.77 12.78 -12.56
CA ALA A 744 28.81 13.47 -11.79
C ALA A 744 29.53 12.56 -10.77
N ASN A 745 29.45 11.22 -10.91
CA ASN A 745 30.01 10.22 -10.01
C ASN A 745 29.51 10.32 -8.55
N THR A 746 28.37 10.93 -8.31
CA THR A 746 27.71 10.98 -6.99
C THR A 746 26.59 9.96 -6.95
N SER A 747 26.47 9.20 -5.84
CA SER A 747 25.34 8.30 -5.67
C SER A 747 24.03 9.11 -5.64
N PRO A 748 23.05 8.81 -6.53
CA PRO A 748 21.78 9.53 -6.55
C PRO A 748 21.06 9.53 -5.20
N LEU A 749 21.11 8.43 -4.45
CA LEU A 749 20.51 8.35 -3.13
C LEU A 749 21.22 9.26 -2.11
N GLN A 750 22.56 9.34 -2.14
CA GLN A 750 23.30 10.25 -1.26
C GLN A 750 22.99 11.71 -1.58
N ALA A 751 22.97 12.07 -2.87
CA ALA A 751 22.59 13.41 -3.29
C ALA A 751 21.17 13.76 -2.85
N TYR A 752 20.20 12.84 -3.04
CA TYR A 752 18.83 13.01 -2.60
C TYR A 752 18.73 13.21 -1.07
N THR A 753 19.49 12.44 -0.31
CA THR A 753 19.52 12.56 1.15
C THR A 753 20.05 13.93 1.58
N MET A 754 21.18 14.37 1.02
CA MET A 754 21.81 15.65 1.38
C MET A 754 20.97 16.86 0.97
N GLU A 755 20.53 16.91 -0.30
CA GLU A 755 19.68 18.00 -0.80
C GLU A 755 18.31 18.00 -0.09
N GLY A 756 17.75 16.82 0.17
CA GLY A 756 16.49 16.67 0.90
C GLY A 756 16.54 17.15 2.34
N TYR A 757 17.64 16.91 3.07
CA TYR A 757 17.83 17.46 4.41
C TYR A 757 17.97 18.98 4.38
N GLN A 758 18.72 19.53 3.42
CA GLN A 758 18.84 20.98 3.29
C GLN A 758 17.47 21.63 3.03
N LEU A 759 16.69 21.09 2.10
CA LEU A 759 15.34 21.59 1.81
C LEU A 759 14.40 21.48 3.02
N PHE A 760 14.57 20.43 3.83
CA PHE A 760 13.80 20.24 5.04
C PHE A 760 14.15 21.26 6.11
N ASP A 761 15.44 21.53 6.36
CA ASP A 761 15.89 22.55 7.31
C ASP A 761 15.42 23.94 6.90
N GLU A 762 15.51 24.29 5.61
CA GLU A 762 14.96 25.52 5.07
C GLU A 762 13.44 25.63 5.30
N MET A 763 12.71 24.52 5.10
CA MET A 763 11.27 24.47 5.36
C MET A 763 10.96 24.72 6.84
N ILE A 764 11.68 24.10 7.77
CA ILE A 764 11.49 24.30 9.22
C ILE A 764 11.73 25.77 9.58
N ALA A 765 12.79 26.37 9.08
CA ALA A 765 13.08 27.79 9.30
C ALA A 765 11.93 28.69 8.78
N ARG A 766 11.39 28.39 7.59
CA ARG A 766 10.24 29.13 7.03
C ARG A 766 8.97 28.93 7.85
N ILE A 767 8.72 27.73 8.37
CA ILE A 767 7.58 27.44 9.26
C ILE A 767 7.68 28.31 10.52
N ASN A 768 8.82 28.31 11.20
CA ASN A 768 9.02 29.10 12.43
C ASN A 768 8.87 30.60 12.16
N LYS A 769 9.43 31.09 11.05
CA LYS A 769 9.25 32.47 10.58
C LYS A 769 7.79 32.84 10.38
N ASP A 770 7.07 32.07 9.57
CA ASP A 770 5.70 32.42 9.19
C ASP A 770 4.72 32.25 10.34
N ILE A 771 4.88 31.24 11.20
CA ILE A 771 4.11 31.14 12.44
C ILE A 771 4.30 32.41 13.27
N SER A 772 5.54 32.86 13.47
CA SER A 772 5.86 34.06 14.25
C SER A 772 5.19 35.30 13.64
N ILE A 773 5.35 35.51 12.34
CA ILE A 773 4.77 36.67 11.64
C ILE A 773 3.24 36.66 11.69
N TYR A 774 2.61 35.49 11.40
CA TYR A 774 1.15 35.42 11.41
C TYR A 774 0.56 35.60 12.80
N LEU A 775 1.18 35.02 13.86
CA LEU A 775 0.72 35.19 15.23
C LEU A 775 0.84 36.63 15.70
N LEU A 776 1.92 37.31 15.33
CA LEU A 776 2.14 38.72 15.75
C LEU A 776 1.23 39.70 14.96
N LYS A 777 1.07 39.49 13.65
CA LYS A 777 0.43 40.49 12.78
C LYS A 777 -1.05 40.25 12.49
N SER A 778 -1.56 39.02 12.64
CA SER A 778 -2.97 38.71 12.35
C SER A 778 -3.90 39.30 13.42
N GLU A 779 -5.08 39.74 12.99
CA GLU A 779 -6.16 40.11 13.91
C GLU A 779 -6.91 38.86 14.40
N ILE A 780 -7.17 38.80 15.69
CA ILE A 780 -7.91 37.67 16.29
C ILE A 780 -9.39 37.94 16.20
N ARG A 781 -10.09 37.06 15.47
CA ARG A 781 -11.57 37.13 15.34
C ARG A 781 -12.20 36.09 16.29
N GLN A 782 -13.32 36.45 16.92
CA GLN A 782 -14.00 35.61 17.92
C GLN A 782 -14.60 34.30 17.38
N ASN A 783 -14.66 34.09 16.05
CA ASN A 783 -15.17 32.88 15.42
C ASN A 783 -14.05 32.19 14.60
N LEU A 784 -13.06 31.63 15.30
CA LEU A 784 -12.00 30.84 14.68
C LEU A 784 -12.47 29.39 14.53
N GLU A 785 -12.82 29.00 13.31
CA GLU A 785 -12.95 27.57 12.96
C GLU A 785 -11.65 27.09 12.31
N ARG A 786 -11.03 26.03 12.86
CA ARG A 786 -9.93 25.33 12.21
C ARG A 786 -10.46 24.70 10.94
N LYS A 787 -9.92 25.08 9.79
CA LYS A 787 -10.30 24.54 8.48
C LYS A 787 -9.16 23.68 7.97
N GLN A 788 -9.47 22.45 7.57
CA GLN A 788 -8.52 21.65 6.82
C GLN A 788 -8.12 22.36 5.52
N VAL A 789 -6.84 22.37 5.22
CA VAL A 789 -6.30 22.98 4.00
C VAL A 789 -6.85 22.27 2.76
N ALA A 790 -7.12 20.97 2.84
CA ALA A 790 -7.66 20.16 1.75
C ALA A 790 -9.17 19.94 1.89
N LYS A 791 -9.98 20.61 1.06
CA LYS A 791 -11.45 20.46 1.05
C LYS A 791 -11.99 19.21 0.35
N LYS A 792 -11.20 18.52 -0.49
CA LYS A 792 -11.56 17.28 -1.19
C LYS A 792 -10.30 16.43 -1.34
N ALA A 793 -10.05 15.55 -0.41
CA ALA A 793 -8.99 14.57 -0.51
C ALA A 793 -9.46 13.36 -1.33
N ILE A 794 -8.65 12.92 -2.28
CA ILE A 794 -8.87 11.74 -3.12
C ILE A 794 -7.72 10.75 -2.79
N THR A 795 -8.05 9.50 -2.54
CA THR A 795 -7.06 8.45 -2.31
C THR A 795 -6.73 7.74 -3.62
N ASN A 796 -5.51 7.30 -3.83
CA ASN A 796 -5.13 6.55 -5.02
C ASN A 796 -5.76 5.13 -5.07
N ASP A 797 -6.44 4.70 -3.99
CA ASP A 797 -7.29 3.51 -3.96
C ASP A 797 -8.77 3.82 -4.20
N SER A 798 -9.10 5.12 -4.46
CA SER A 798 -10.49 5.52 -4.53
C SER A 798 -11.22 4.97 -5.74
N LYS A 799 -12.06 3.97 -5.50
CA LYS A 799 -13.35 3.83 -6.16
C LYS A 799 -14.30 4.94 -5.65
N ASP A 800 -13.85 6.18 -5.59
CA ASP A 800 -14.76 7.29 -5.45
C ASP A 800 -15.58 7.34 -6.76
N HIS A 801 -16.62 6.52 -6.79
CA HIS A 801 -17.80 6.92 -7.51
C HIS A 801 -18.12 8.31 -6.95
N ALA A 802 -17.65 9.36 -7.62
CA ALA A 802 -18.36 10.61 -7.55
C ALA A 802 -19.81 10.17 -7.62
N LYS A 803 -20.56 10.32 -6.52
CA LYS A 803 -22.01 10.27 -6.58
C LYS A 803 -22.29 11.20 -7.73
N VAL A 804 -22.62 10.63 -8.87
CA VAL A 804 -23.13 11.40 -10.00
C VAL A 804 -24.23 12.17 -9.30
N GLN A 805 -23.97 13.45 -9.04
CA GLN A 805 -25.06 14.35 -8.80
C GLN A 805 -25.91 14.06 -10.02
N LYS A 806 -27.00 13.31 -9.79
CA LYS A 806 -28.05 13.24 -10.78
C LYS A 806 -28.25 14.69 -11.12
N LYS A 807 -27.68 15.12 -12.25
CA LYS A 807 -28.14 16.36 -12.88
C LYS A 807 -29.63 16.16 -12.83
N SER A 808 -30.31 16.95 -12.01
CA SER A 808 -31.74 17.02 -12.09
C SER A 808 -31.96 17.35 -13.56
N THR A 809 -32.28 16.34 -14.34
CA THR A 809 -32.79 16.55 -15.68
C THR A 809 -34.00 17.42 -15.42
N ARG A 810 -33.86 18.73 -15.64
CA ARG A 810 -35.01 19.61 -15.69
C ARG A 810 -35.89 18.99 -16.74
N VAL A 811 -36.89 18.27 -16.27
CA VAL A 811 -37.93 17.70 -17.12
C VAL A 811 -38.54 18.86 -17.85
N GLY A 812 -38.40 18.89 -19.16
CA GLY A 812 -38.99 19.94 -20.00
C GLY A 812 -40.51 19.94 -19.85
N ARG A 813 -41.14 21.06 -19.89
CA ARG A 813 -42.60 21.20 -19.75
C ARG A 813 -43.42 20.23 -20.61
N ASN A 814 -42.87 19.78 -21.75
CA ASN A 814 -43.53 18.89 -22.71
C ASN A 814 -43.09 17.43 -22.62
N ASP A 815 -42.09 17.10 -21.77
CA ASP A 815 -41.61 15.75 -21.60
C ASP A 815 -42.59 14.85 -20.83
N PRO A 816 -42.56 13.54 -20.98
CA PRO A 816 -43.32 12.60 -20.18
C PRO A 816 -43.09 12.81 -18.70
N CYS A 817 -44.14 12.84 -17.89
CA CYS A 817 -44.02 13.04 -16.47
C CYS A 817 -43.27 11.86 -15.79
N PRO A 818 -42.26 12.12 -14.98
CA PRO A 818 -41.47 11.06 -14.33
C PRO A 818 -42.26 10.24 -13.30
N CYS A 819 -43.49 10.64 -12.96
CA CYS A 819 -44.38 9.87 -12.09
C CYS A 819 -45.02 8.63 -12.79
N GLY A 820 -44.74 8.38 -14.07
CA GLY A 820 -45.27 7.23 -14.81
C GLY A 820 -46.74 7.39 -15.24
N SER A 821 -47.38 8.57 -15.11
CA SER A 821 -48.77 8.79 -15.47
C SER A 821 -49.06 8.85 -16.97
N GLY A 822 -48.06 8.80 -17.83
CA GLY A 822 -48.18 8.93 -19.31
C GLY A 822 -48.54 10.34 -19.80
N LYS A 823 -48.75 11.33 -18.89
CA LYS A 823 -49.06 12.72 -19.20
C LYS A 823 -47.79 13.57 -19.32
N LYS A 824 -47.85 14.66 -20.13
CA LYS A 824 -46.77 15.65 -20.18
C LYS A 824 -46.56 16.31 -18.80
N TYR A 825 -45.31 16.58 -18.45
CA TYR A 825 -44.95 17.13 -17.13
C TYR A 825 -45.77 18.36 -16.72
N LYS A 826 -46.03 19.31 -17.65
CA LYS A 826 -46.87 20.50 -17.41
C LYS A 826 -48.34 20.17 -17.10
N ASN A 827 -48.80 18.96 -17.42
CA ASN A 827 -50.20 18.55 -17.20
C ASN A 827 -50.30 17.53 -16.05
N CYS A 828 -49.22 17.32 -15.28
CA CYS A 828 -49.16 16.39 -14.18
C CYS A 828 -48.43 17.04 -12.99
N CYS A 829 -47.25 16.59 -12.64
CA CYS A 829 -46.50 17.04 -11.48
C CYS A 829 -45.89 18.46 -11.66
N GLY A 830 -45.91 19.01 -12.86
CA GLY A 830 -45.45 20.36 -13.16
C GLY A 830 -46.59 21.40 -13.37
N LYS A 831 -47.82 21.11 -12.87
CA LYS A 831 -48.95 22.04 -12.91
C LYS A 831 -48.79 23.22 -11.94
#